data_b320711c49fe3aed11eace00818aaa56
#
_entry.id   b320711c49fe3aed11eace00818aaa56
#
_cell.length_a   1.000
_cell.length_b   1.000
_cell.length_c   1.000
_cell.angle_alpha   90.00
_cell.angle_beta   90.00
_cell.angle_gamma   90.00
#
_symmetry.space_group_name_H-M   'P 1'
#
loop_
_entity.id
_entity.type
_entity.pdbx_description
1 polymer ?
#
loop_
_entity_poly.entity_id
_entity_poly.type
_entity_poly.pdbx_seq_one_letter_code
_entity_poly.pdbx_strand_id
1 'polypeptide(L)'
;MNFNNFTIKSQEAIQKAVELTRAAGAQAIEPVVLLKGVVDEGESLVKFIFQKIGANINAVNSQIDREIAALPKVSGGEPYLSRTSNDVLQKALDLAKKQGDEYVTLEALLRALFEVNSPASTILKNAGLSQKELQAAVDELRKGKKATDQSAEETYNALSKYAVNLNERARSGKLDPVIGRDEEIRRVLQILSRRTKNNPMLIGEPGTGKTAIAEGLAHRIVRGDVPENLRTKQIFSLDMGALVAGAKYKGEFEERLKAIVNEVTQSDGEIILFIDEIHTLVGAGKGEGAMDAANILKPALARGELRSIGATTLDEYQKYFEKDKALERRFQKVMVNEPDELSAIAILRGLKERYENHHKVRIRDEAIVAAVQLSERYITDRFLPDKAIDLIDEAASKLKLEIDSVPQALDDITRRIAQKEIEREAIKREGMKEKVKEIEKEIATMREEEKEYSAKWKAEKDLINRIQQNKIDIEQLGFEAERAEREGDYARVAEIRYSKIQAKEQENVSIQEQLKMMQGDKALIKEEVDAEDIADVVSRWTGIPVNKMVQSEKEKLLHLEKELHSRVIGQDEAIRAIADAVRRSRAGLNDPKRPIGSFIFLGTTGVGKTELAKALAEYLFDDENMMTRIDMSEYQEKHAVSRLVGAPPGYVGYDEGGQLTEAVRRKPYSVVLFDEIEKAHPDVFNILLQVLDDGRLTDNKGRNVNFKNTIIIMTSNMGSALIRDNFAKMTDENKDETVEKTKEQVLDMLKQTIRPEFLNRIDEIIMFTPLNRTEIEEIVGLHIRGIQRMLKASGGIDLKVTPAALTYLADEGYDPEFGARPVKRAIHRLVLNKLSKDILAQKVDREHPITIDYDKDDDRLIFRNN
;
A
#
# COMPACT_ATOMS: atom_id res chain seq x y z
N MET A 1 -9.42 39.89 -39.55
CA MET A 1 -8.01 40.25 -39.24
C MET A 1 -7.17 38.99 -39.22
N ASN A 2 -5.95 39.08 -39.74
CA ASN A 2 -5.03 37.98 -39.66
C ASN A 2 -4.27 38.09 -38.33
N PHE A 3 -4.46 37.15 -37.40
CA PHE A 3 -3.84 37.14 -36.10
C PHE A 3 -2.51 36.38 -36.07
N ASN A 4 -1.89 36.14 -37.19
CA ASN A 4 -0.63 35.40 -37.33
C ASN A 4 0.55 36.03 -36.55
N ASN A 5 0.47 37.33 -36.26
CA ASN A 5 1.46 38.07 -35.48
C ASN A 5 1.15 38.09 -33.97
N PHE A 6 0.24 37.25 -33.50
CA PHE A 6 -0.09 37.09 -32.09
C PHE A 6 0.41 35.75 -31.63
N THR A 7 0.82 35.67 -30.38
CA THR A 7 1.16 34.41 -29.74
C THR A 7 -0.09 33.52 -29.63
N ILE A 8 0.12 32.21 -29.46
CA ILE A 8 -0.99 31.24 -29.34
C ILE A 8 -1.92 31.66 -28.22
N LYS A 9 -1.38 32.03 -27.04
CA LYS A 9 -2.15 32.50 -25.88
C LYS A 9 -2.94 33.78 -26.17
N SER A 10 -2.34 34.69 -26.89
CA SER A 10 -3.04 35.91 -27.31
C SER A 10 -4.17 35.65 -28.29
N GLN A 11 -4.00 34.70 -29.21
CA GLN A 11 -5.04 34.25 -30.12
C GLN A 11 -6.18 33.54 -29.37
N GLU A 12 -5.88 32.65 -28.41
CA GLU A 12 -6.84 31.97 -27.54
C GLU A 12 -7.65 33.02 -26.74
N ALA A 13 -7.01 34.04 -26.17
CA ALA A 13 -7.70 35.12 -25.44
C ALA A 13 -8.67 35.90 -26.33
N ILE A 14 -8.27 36.20 -27.57
CA ILE A 14 -9.16 36.85 -28.54
C ILE A 14 -10.32 35.95 -28.92
N GLN A 15 -10.06 34.67 -29.18
CA GLN A 15 -11.10 33.69 -29.50
C GLN A 15 -12.08 33.51 -28.33
N LYS A 16 -11.58 33.47 -27.10
CA LYS A 16 -12.39 33.44 -25.88
C LYS A 16 -13.29 34.67 -25.79
N ALA A 17 -12.77 35.85 -26.12
CA ALA A 17 -13.57 37.05 -26.17
C ALA A 17 -14.70 36.98 -27.21
N VAL A 18 -14.46 36.33 -28.37
CA VAL A 18 -15.51 36.07 -29.37
C VAL A 18 -16.61 35.17 -28.80
N GLU A 19 -16.21 34.07 -28.11
CA GLU A 19 -17.15 33.15 -27.47
C GLU A 19 -17.99 33.83 -26.39
N LEU A 20 -17.33 34.60 -25.51
CA LEU A 20 -17.98 35.34 -24.43
C LEU A 20 -18.95 36.40 -24.97
N THR A 21 -18.60 37.12 -26.07
CA THR A 21 -19.49 38.05 -26.73
C THR A 21 -20.75 37.37 -27.24
N ARG A 22 -20.57 36.19 -27.88
CA ARG A 22 -21.72 35.39 -28.37
C ARG A 22 -22.59 34.87 -27.22
N ALA A 23 -21.97 34.40 -26.13
CA ALA A 23 -22.69 33.94 -24.93
C ALA A 23 -23.46 35.06 -24.23
N ALA A 24 -22.94 36.29 -24.23
CA ALA A 24 -23.61 37.47 -23.68
C ALA A 24 -24.75 37.97 -24.59
N GLY A 25 -24.89 37.45 -25.81
CA GLY A 25 -25.88 37.92 -26.79
C GLY A 25 -25.55 39.29 -27.39
N ALA A 26 -24.24 39.68 -27.37
CA ALA A 26 -23.75 40.93 -27.97
C ALA A 26 -23.16 40.66 -29.34
N GLN A 27 -23.08 41.69 -30.20
CA GLN A 27 -22.40 41.60 -31.52
C GLN A 27 -21.05 42.26 -31.52
N ALA A 28 -20.83 43.34 -30.76
CA ALA A 28 -19.57 44.03 -30.71
C ALA A 28 -18.67 43.42 -29.61
N ILE A 29 -17.46 42.98 -30.00
CA ILE A 29 -16.43 42.54 -29.06
C ILE A 29 -15.82 43.82 -28.48
N GLU A 30 -16.23 44.19 -27.26
CA GLU A 30 -15.76 45.37 -26.56
C GLU A 30 -14.45 45.08 -25.79
N PRO A 31 -13.65 46.13 -25.47
CA PRO A 31 -12.40 45.93 -24.72
C PRO A 31 -12.55 45.22 -23.38
N VAL A 32 -13.70 45.31 -22.73
CA VAL A 32 -13.97 44.62 -21.47
C VAL A 32 -14.07 43.11 -21.69
N VAL A 33 -14.60 42.67 -22.84
CA VAL A 33 -14.66 41.24 -23.19
C VAL A 33 -13.27 40.71 -23.59
N LEU A 34 -12.45 41.52 -24.27
CA LEU A 34 -11.05 41.19 -24.53
C LEU A 34 -10.26 41.08 -23.22
N LEU A 35 -10.50 41.98 -22.25
CA LEU A 35 -9.88 41.90 -20.92
C LEU A 35 -10.27 40.60 -20.21
N LYS A 36 -11.53 40.16 -20.28
CA LYS A 36 -11.95 38.87 -19.73
C LYS A 36 -11.20 37.72 -20.39
N GLY A 37 -11.09 37.72 -21.72
CA GLY A 37 -10.34 36.69 -22.44
C GLY A 37 -8.86 36.66 -22.01
N VAL A 38 -8.20 37.81 -21.82
CA VAL A 38 -6.84 37.90 -21.35
C VAL A 38 -6.69 37.39 -19.90
N VAL A 39 -7.67 37.68 -19.03
CA VAL A 39 -7.63 37.22 -17.65
C VAL A 39 -7.87 35.71 -17.55
N ASP A 40 -8.80 35.18 -18.31
CA ASP A 40 -9.16 33.77 -18.30
C ASP A 40 -8.05 32.89 -18.91
N GLU A 41 -7.50 33.25 -20.08
CA GLU A 41 -6.44 32.48 -20.76
C GLU A 41 -5.03 32.77 -20.24
N GLY A 42 -4.84 33.93 -19.61
CA GLY A 42 -3.55 34.34 -19.01
C GLY A 42 -3.48 34.11 -17.51
N GLU A 43 -4.19 33.16 -16.93
CA GLU A 43 -4.34 32.98 -15.47
C GLU A 43 -3.03 33.10 -14.69
N SER A 44 -1.99 32.36 -15.06
CA SER A 44 -0.69 32.38 -14.37
C SER A 44 0.06 33.72 -14.55
N LEU A 45 0.04 34.29 -15.74
CA LEU A 45 0.72 35.53 -16.10
C LEU A 45 0.03 36.74 -15.47
N VAL A 46 -1.28 36.81 -15.62
CA VAL A 46 -2.11 37.89 -15.06
C VAL A 46 -2.06 37.83 -13.54
N LYS A 47 -2.17 36.64 -12.94
CA LYS A 47 -2.06 36.45 -11.50
C LYS A 47 -0.70 36.92 -10.96
N PHE A 48 0.39 36.62 -11.64
CA PHE A 48 1.72 37.11 -11.27
C PHE A 48 1.77 38.65 -11.30
N ILE A 49 1.34 39.29 -12.38
CA ILE A 49 1.35 40.76 -12.54
C ILE A 49 0.50 41.41 -11.44
N PHE A 50 -0.71 40.89 -11.19
CA PHE A 50 -1.63 41.44 -10.20
C PHE A 50 -1.12 41.26 -8.77
N GLN A 51 -0.54 40.12 -8.44
CA GLN A 51 0.06 39.85 -7.14
C GLN A 51 1.26 40.79 -6.89
N LYS A 52 2.09 41.01 -7.91
CA LYS A 52 3.25 41.89 -7.81
C LYS A 52 2.88 43.37 -7.55
N ILE A 53 1.79 43.81 -8.13
CA ILE A 53 1.24 45.15 -7.97
C ILE A 53 0.39 45.27 -6.69
N GLY A 54 -0.03 44.13 -6.10
CA GLY A 54 -0.93 44.09 -4.94
C GLY A 54 -2.42 44.26 -5.29
N ALA A 55 -2.80 44.06 -6.55
CA ALA A 55 -4.17 44.21 -7.02
C ALA A 55 -5.01 42.94 -6.80
N ASN A 56 -6.27 43.12 -6.45
CA ASN A 56 -7.20 41.99 -6.20
C ASN A 56 -7.88 41.55 -7.50
N ILE A 57 -7.41 40.39 -8.06
CA ILE A 57 -7.91 39.83 -9.30
C ILE A 57 -9.41 39.44 -9.22
N ASN A 58 -9.92 38.98 -8.06
CA ASN A 58 -11.32 38.60 -7.88
C ASN A 58 -12.26 39.82 -7.98
N ALA A 59 -11.81 40.97 -7.45
CA ALA A 59 -12.54 42.23 -7.56
C ALA A 59 -12.60 42.72 -9.02
N VAL A 60 -11.48 42.58 -9.75
CA VAL A 60 -11.42 42.88 -11.19
C VAL A 60 -12.34 42.01 -12.00
N ASN A 61 -12.32 40.67 -11.79
CA ASN A 61 -13.22 39.75 -12.46
C ASN A 61 -14.70 40.07 -12.21
N SER A 62 -15.08 40.40 -10.97
CA SER A 62 -16.46 40.77 -10.64
C SER A 62 -16.91 42.04 -11.33
N GLN A 63 -16.01 43.00 -11.53
CA GLN A 63 -16.28 44.23 -12.30
C GLN A 63 -16.40 43.97 -13.79
N ILE A 64 -15.51 43.15 -14.36
CA ILE A 64 -15.57 42.71 -15.77
C ILE A 64 -16.91 42.02 -16.04
N ASP A 65 -17.33 41.08 -15.19
CA ASP A 65 -18.56 40.31 -15.39
C ASP A 65 -19.80 41.20 -15.32
N ARG A 66 -19.81 42.26 -14.49
CA ARG A 66 -20.87 43.26 -14.45
C ARG A 66 -20.95 44.07 -15.73
N GLU A 67 -19.82 44.54 -16.26
CA GLU A 67 -19.76 45.30 -17.49
C GLU A 67 -20.18 44.45 -18.71
N ILE A 68 -19.80 43.18 -18.75
CA ILE A 68 -20.23 42.24 -19.80
C ILE A 68 -21.72 42.02 -19.74
N ALA A 69 -22.29 41.88 -18.54
CA ALA A 69 -23.74 41.71 -18.37
C ALA A 69 -24.55 42.95 -18.79
N ALA A 70 -23.95 44.14 -18.79
CA ALA A 70 -24.55 45.41 -19.18
C ALA A 70 -24.48 45.67 -20.70
N LEU A 71 -23.78 44.85 -21.48
CA LEU A 71 -23.64 45.02 -22.92
C LEU A 71 -24.99 44.92 -23.65
N PRO A 72 -25.22 45.72 -24.71
CA PRO A 72 -26.45 45.68 -25.51
C PRO A 72 -26.62 44.28 -26.12
N LYS A 73 -27.79 43.66 -25.87
CA LYS A 73 -28.17 42.37 -26.47
C LYS A 73 -28.79 42.60 -27.82
N VAL A 74 -28.25 41.97 -28.87
CA VAL A 74 -28.73 42.07 -30.25
C VAL A 74 -28.88 40.65 -30.79
N SER A 75 -30.03 40.32 -31.34
CA SER A 75 -30.31 39.03 -31.94
C SER A 75 -29.91 38.99 -33.42
N GLY A 76 -29.00 38.05 -33.78
CA GLY A 76 -28.66 37.70 -35.16
C GLY A 76 -27.48 38.50 -35.72
N GLY A 77 -26.39 37.88 -36.00
CA GLY A 77 -25.20 38.40 -36.65
C GLY A 77 -23.93 37.79 -36.04
N GLU A 78 -22.83 37.72 -36.83
CA GLU A 78 -21.52 37.28 -36.31
C GLU A 78 -20.86 38.36 -35.44
N PRO A 79 -20.16 38.00 -34.38
CA PRO A 79 -19.42 38.95 -33.57
C PRO A 79 -18.34 39.68 -34.38
N TYR A 80 -18.24 40.99 -34.19
CA TYR A 80 -17.21 41.84 -34.79
C TYR A 80 -16.46 42.66 -33.76
N LEU A 81 -15.21 43.01 -34.03
CA LEU A 81 -14.42 43.88 -33.13
C LEU A 81 -14.97 45.30 -33.15
N SER A 82 -15.26 45.87 -31.97
CA SER A 82 -15.58 47.29 -31.88
C SER A 82 -14.40 48.18 -32.32
N ARG A 83 -14.68 49.46 -32.63
CA ARG A 83 -13.59 50.36 -32.98
C ARG A 83 -12.53 50.44 -31.86
N THR A 84 -12.95 50.53 -30.64
CA THR A 84 -12.09 50.62 -29.47
C THR A 84 -11.26 49.33 -29.29
N SER A 85 -11.84 48.18 -29.56
CA SER A 85 -11.11 46.89 -29.52
C SER A 85 -10.07 46.81 -30.65
N ASN A 86 -10.38 47.32 -31.82
CA ASN A 86 -9.39 47.43 -32.91
C ASN A 86 -8.23 48.36 -32.51
N ASP A 87 -8.52 49.50 -31.84
CA ASP A 87 -7.49 50.43 -31.33
C ASP A 87 -6.61 49.75 -30.26
N VAL A 88 -7.18 48.91 -29.40
CA VAL A 88 -6.41 48.07 -28.44
C VAL A 88 -5.47 47.09 -29.13
N LEU A 89 -5.96 46.35 -30.14
CA LEU A 89 -5.12 45.41 -30.86
C LEU A 89 -4.00 46.11 -31.64
N GLN A 90 -4.28 47.25 -32.26
CA GLN A 90 -3.26 48.08 -32.95
C GLN A 90 -2.22 48.60 -31.94
N LYS A 91 -2.66 49.07 -30.78
CA LYS A 91 -1.76 49.55 -29.72
C LYS A 91 -0.87 48.42 -29.21
N ALA A 92 -1.42 47.19 -29.08
CA ALA A 92 -0.63 46.00 -28.68
C ALA A 92 0.47 45.68 -29.71
N LEU A 93 0.18 45.77 -31.01
CA LEU A 93 1.16 45.64 -32.08
C LEU A 93 2.27 46.69 -31.99
N ASP A 94 1.91 47.96 -31.71
CA ASP A 94 2.87 49.03 -31.56
C ASP A 94 3.77 48.85 -30.31
N LEU A 95 3.21 48.34 -29.22
CA LEU A 95 3.93 48.02 -28.02
C LEU A 95 4.91 46.85 -28.25
N ALA A 96 4.49 45.79 -28.93
CA ALA A 96 5.33 44.65 -29.27
C ALA A 96 6.53 45.12 -30.15
N LYS A 97 6.27 45.91 -31.21
CA LYS A 97 7.33 46.44 -32.03
C LYS A 97 8.34 47.32 -31.28
N LYS A 98 7.86 48.17 -30.35
CA LYS A 98 8.74 49.01 -29.50
C LYS A 98 9.64 48.19 -28.57
N GLN A 99 9.17 47.01 -28.14
CA GLN A 99 9.95 46.06 -27.33
C GLN A 99 10.86 45.16 -28.16
N GLY A 100 10.72 45.18 -29.49
CA GLY A 100 11.47 44.33 -30.42
C GLY A 100 10.98 42.91 -30.47
N ASP A 101 9.70 42.70 -30.20
CA ASP A 101 8.99 41.43 -30.32
C ASP A 101 8.47 41.22 -31.74
N GLU A 102 8.48 39.96 -32.21
CA GLU A 102 7.91 39.56 -33.48
C GLU A 102 6.41 39.24 -33.35
N TYR A 103 5.99 38.85 -32.12
CA TYR A 103 4.62 38.45 -31.81
C TYR A 103 4.05 39.28 -30.65
N VAL A 104 2.75 39.56 -30.73
CA VAL A 104 2.00 40.23 -29.66
C VAL A 104 1.67 39.22 -28.58
N THR A 105 2.13 39.50 -27.38
CA THR A 105 1.94 38.65 -26.19
C THR A 105 0.74 39.11 -25.35
N LEU A 106 0.27 38.26 -24.41
CA LEU A 106 -0.84 38.60 -23.50
C LEU A 106 -0.54 39.83 -22.64
N GLU A 107 0.69 39.99 -22.14
CA GLU A 107 1.05 41.18 -21.40
C GLU A 107 1.09 42.44 -22.26
N ALA A 108 1.40 42.32 -23.56
CA ALA A 108 1.29 43.44 -24.48
C ALA A 108 -0.18 43.83 -24.71
N LEU A 109 -1.08 42.81 -24.81
CA LEU A 109 -2.53 43.02 -24.84
C LEU A 109 -3.05 43.67 -23.55
N LEU A 110 -2.63 43.17 -22.39
CA LEU A 110 -3.01 43.72 -21.08
C LEU A 110 -2.57 45.20 -20.96
N ARG A 111 -1.37 45.51 -21.38
CA ARG A 111 -0.88 46.90 -21.42
C ARG A 111 -1.65 47.80 -22.39
N ALA A 112 -1.99 47.27 -23.55
CA ALA A 112 -2.81 47.98 -24.52
C ALA A 112 -4.21 48.29 -23.97
N LEU A 113 -4.84 47.28 -23.31
CA LEU A 113 -6.12 47.44 -22.60
C LEU A 113 -6.07 48.47 -21.49
N PHE A 114 -4.92 48.63 -20.81
CA PHE A 114 -4.73 49.67 -19.81
C PHE A 114 -4.54 51.07 -20.42
N GLU A 115 -3.78 51.18 -21.52
CA GLU A 115 -3.43 52.48 -22.14
C GLU A 115 -4.59 53.07 -23.00
N VAL A 116 -5.38 52.25 -23.67
CA VAL A 116 -6.52 52.73 -24.49
C VAL A 116 -7.70 53.08 -23.59
N ASN A 117 -8.19 54.28 -23.70
CA ASN A 117 -9.30 54.77 -22.89
C ASN A 117 -10.60 53.97 -23.19
N SER A 118 -11.02 53.17 -22.22
CA SER A 118 -12.13 52.22 -22.37
C SER A 118 -12.66 51.81 -20.99
N PRO A 119 -13.83 51.18 -20.88
CA PRO A 119 -14.27 50.55 -19.61
C PRO A 119 -13.25 49.61 -19.02
N ALA A 120 -12.55 48.82 -19.86
CA ALA A 120 -11.47 47.94 -19.42
C ALA A 120 -10.31 48.70 -18.73
N SER A 121 -9.87 49.83 -19.31
CA SER A 121 -8.83 50.65 -18.70
C SER A 121 -9.27 51.26 -17.36
N THR A 122 -10.55 51.59 -17.24
CA THR A 122 -11.11 52.12 -16.02
C THR A 122 -11.12 51.06 -14.90
N ILE A 123 -11.51 49.83 -15.22
CA ILE A 123 -11.47 48.71 -14.27
C ILE A 123 -10.06 48.46 -13.78
N LEU A 124 -9.06 48.40 -14.68
CA LEU A 124 -7.65 48.19 -14.34
C LEU A 124 -7.07 49.33 -13.45
N LYS A 125 -7.40 50.59 -13.77
CA LYS A 125 -6.97 51.76 -12.97
C LYS A 125 -7.63 51.76 -11.59
N ASN A 126 -8.92 51.45 -11.49
CA ASN A 126 -9.65 51.30 -10.23
C ASN A 126 -9.09 50.17 -9.34
N ALA A 127 -8.53 49.13 -9.94
CA ALA A 127 -7.86 48.06 -9.24
C ALA A 127 -6.46 48.43 -8.72
N GLY A 128 -6.02 49.68 -8.92
CA GLY A 128 -4.75 50.22 -8.43
C GLY A 128 -3.57 50.00 -9.38
N LEU A 129 -3.79 49.55 -10.63
CA LEU A 129 -2.68 49.43 -11.60
C LEU A 129 -2.24 50.80 -12.08
N SER A 130 -0.91 50.99 -12.15
CA SER A 130 -0.29 52.16 -12.79
C SER A 130 0.59 51.70 -13.97
N GLN A 131 0.80 52.58 -14.95
CA GLN A 131 1.61 52.25 -16.13
C GLN A 131 3.02 51.86 -15.76
N LYS A 132 3.62 52.52 -14.75
CA LYS A 132 4.96 52.28 -14.29
C LYS A 132 5.11 50.93 -13.60
N GLU A 133 4.17 50.58 -12.73
CA GLU A 133 4.17 49.30 -12.01
C GLU A 133 3.89 48.14 -12.95
N LEU A 134 2.91 48.31 -13.89
CA LEU A 134 2.62 47.31 -14.92
C LEU A 134 3.85 47.05 -15.80
N GLN A 135 4.55 48.12 -16.23
CA GLN A 135 5.80 47.95 -16.98
C GLN A 135 6.87 47.22 -16.17
N ALA A 136 7.09 47.63 -14.91
CA ALA A 136 8.07 46.98 -14.04
C ALA A 136 7.76 45.48 -13.80
N ALA A 137 6.49 45.14 -13.59
CA ALA A 137 6.06 43.76 -13.44
C ALA A 137 6.28 42.94 -14.72
N VAL A 138 6.00 43.51 -15.90
CA VAL A 138 6.26 42.88 -17.20
C VAL A 138 7.75 42.69 -17.45
N ASP A 139 8.59 43.72 -17.14
CA ASP A 139 10.04 43.62 -17.30
C ASP A 139 10.65 42.55 -16.38
N GLU A 140 10.15 42.42 -15.16
CA GLU A 140 10.53 41.36 -14.23
C GLU A 140 10.08 39.97 -14.70
N LEU A 141 8.86 39.89 -15.25
CA LEU A 141 8.31 38.64 -15.82
C LEU A 141 9.18 38.15 -16.99
N ARG A 142 9.54 39.05 -17.88
CA ARG A 142 10.30 38.79 -19.11
C ARG A 142 11.78 38.57 -18.90
N LYS A 143 12.36 39.19 -17.88
CA LYS A 143 13.81 39.18 -17.62
C LYS A 143 14.66 39.48 -18.89
N GLY A 144 14.18 40.39 -19.73
CA GLY A 144 14.84 40.77 -20.98
C GLY A 144 14.61 39.85 -22.17
N LYS A 145 13.79 38.82 -22.06
CA LYS A 145 13.43 37.91 -23.19
C LYS A 145 12.49 38.61 -24.18
N LYS A 146 12.72 38.37 -25.47
CA LYS A 146 11.87 38.85 -26.56
C LYS A 146 10.94 37.75 -27.05
N ALA A 147 9.75 38.10 -27.49
CA ALA A 147 8.81 37.16 -28.09
C ALA A 147 9.13 36.95 -29.58
N THR A 148 9.99 36.00 -29.90
CA THR A 148 10.43 35.63 -31.25
C THR A 148 9.68 34.44 -31.82
N ASP A 149 8.85 33.77 -31.04
CA ASP A 149 8.00 32.67 -31.45
C ASP A 149 6.58 32.81 -30.90
N GLN A 150 5.64 31.97 -31.43
CA GLN A 150 4.22 32.01 -31.04
C GLN A 150 3.97 31.43 -29.64
N SER A 151 4.91 30.68 -29.05
CA SER A 151 4.81 30.06 -27.72
C SER A 151 5.60 30.82 -26.64
N ALA A 152 6.01 32.05 -26.90
CA ALA A 152 6.92 32.83 -26.04
C ALA A 152 6.46 32.90 -24.59
N GLU A 153 5.16 33.02 -24.29
CA GLU A 153 4.65 33.08 -22.90
C GLU A 153 4.86 31.80 -22.12
N GLU A 154 4.98 30.66 -22.77
CA GLU A 154 5.25 29.40 -22.08
C GLU A 154 6.65 29.34 -21.51
N THR A 155 7.59 30.08 -22.12
CA THR A 155 8.99 30.15 -21.70
C THR A 155 9.25 31.12 -20.56
N TYR A 156 8.28 31.96 -20.15
CA TYR A 156 8.43 32.91 -19.04
C TYR A 156 8.15 32.25 -17.71
N ASN A 157 9.08 32.41 -16.75
CA ASN A 157 9.00 31.84 -15.41
C ASN A 157 8.71 30.30 -15.43
N ALA A 158 9.38 29.58 -16.33
CA ALA A 158 9.19 28.16 -16.50
C ALA A 158 9.41 27.36 -15.20
N LEU A 159 10.39 27.75 -14.38
CA LEU A 159 10.63 27.13 -13.06
C LEU A 159 9.44 27.25 -12.13
N SER A 160 8.82 28.43 -12.03
CA SER A 160 7.68 28.61 -11.12
C SER A 160 6.41 27.88 -11.60
N LYS A 161 6.31 27.57 -12.90
CA LYS A 161 5.17 26.83 -13.48
C LYS A 161 5.35 25.31 -13.36
N TYR A 162 6.56 24.80 -13.55
CA TYR A 162 6.84 23.39 -13.73
C TYR A 162 7.79 22.80 -12.67
N ALA A 163 8.17 23.59 -11.66
CA ALA A 163 8.99 23.11 -10.57
C ALA A 163 8.57 23.73 -9.23
N VAL A 164 8.76 22.98 -8.17
CA VAL A 164 8.43 23.35 -6.79
C VAL A 164 9.70 23.78 -6.07
N ASN A 165 9.72 24.99 -5.49
CA ASN A 165 10.83 25.44 -4.66
C ASN A 165 10.82 24.77 -3.29
N LEU A 166 11.75 23.83 -3.06
CA LEU A 166 11.84 23.09 -1.80
C LEU A 166 12.31 23.98 -0.64
N ASN A 167 13.15 24.97 -0.89
CA ASN A 167 13.58 25.90 0.16
C ASN A 167 12.42 26.76 0.71
N GLU A 168 11.51 27.19 -0.15
CA GLU A 168 10.31 27.91 0.28
C GLU A 168 9.35 27.01 1.06
N ARG A 169 9.19 25.75 0.63
CA ARG A 169 8.41 24.75 1.37
C ARG A 169 9.03 24.46 2.74
N ALA A 170 10.37 24.36 2.81
CA ALA A 170 11.09 24.20 4.07
C ALA A 170 10.88 25.39 5.01
N ARG A 171 10.95 26.63 4.48
CA ARG A 171 10.70 27.86 5.27
C ARG A 171 9.27 27.96 5.78
N SER A 172 8.30 27.47 5.01
CA SER A 172 6.89 27.49 5.38
C SER A 172 6.47 26.30 6.25
N GLY A 173 7.40 25.42 6.66
CA GLY A 173 7.12 24.24 7.48
C GLY A 173 6.33 23.14 6.79
N LYS A 174 6.20 23.19 5.45
CA LYS A 174 5.39 22.23 4.66
C LYS A 174 6.14 20.95 4.27
N LEU A 175 7.45 20.88 4.55
CA LEU A 175 8.23 19.65 4.33
C LEU A 175 8.33 18.85 5.62
N ASP A 176 8.37 17.54 5.47
CA ASP A 176 8.56 16.62 6.59
C ASP A 176 10.00 16.66 7.11
N PRO A 177 10.21 16.39 8.41
CA PRO A 177 11.55 16.29 8.96
C PRO A 177 12.24 15.06 8.38
N VAL A 178 13.49 15.21 7.96
CA VAL A 178 14.29 14.10 7.41
C VAL A 178 15.23 13.59 8.49
N ILE A 179 15.12 12.31 8.79
CA ILE A 179 15.80 11.62 9.89
C ILE A 179 16.57 10.43 9.32
N GLY A 180 17.75 10.16 9.86
CA GLY A 180 18.52 8.95 9.55
C GLY A 180 19.13 8.91 8.15
N ARG A 181 19.23 10.05 7.45
CA ARG A 181 19.83 10.16 6.11
C ARG A 181 21.05 11.10 6.06
N ASP A 182 21.72 11.26 7.19
CA ASP A 182 22.83 12.23 7.33
C ASP A 182 24.03 11.88 6.45
N GLU A 183 24.34 10.61 6.27
CA GLU A 183 25.46 10.15 5.45
C GLU A 183 25.20 10.43 3.97
N GLU A 184 24.02 10.07 3.49
CA GLU A 184 23.62 10.32 2.10
C GLU A 184 23.58 11.82 1.78
N ILE A 185 22.96 12.62 2.66
CA ILE A 185 22.93 14.08 2.50
C ILE A 185 24.36 14.66 2.52
N ARG A 186 25.24 14.21 3.42
CA ARG A 186 26.63 14.62 3.44
C ARG A 186 27.35 14.25 2.14
N ARG A 187 27.07 13.06 1.61
CA ARG A 187 27.64 12.62 0.34
C ARG A 187 27.14 13.46 -0.84
N VAL A 188 25.85 13.80 -0.87
CA VAL A 188 25.25 14.72 -1.86
C VAL A 188 25.93 16.09 -1.79
N LEU A 189 26.11 16.67 -0.60
CA LEU A 189 26.80 17.94 -0.38
C LEU A 189 28.24 17.91 -0.90
N GLN A 190 28.98 16.82 -0.63
CA GLN A 190 30.35 16.64 -1.15
C GLN A 190 30.37 16.63 -2.68
N ILE A 191 29.42 15.93 -3.32
CA ILE A 191 29.35 15.85 -4.78
C ILE A 191 29.00 17.20 -5.38
N LEU A 192 28.00 17.89 -4.86
CA LEU A 192 27.58 19.23 -5.33
C LEU A 192 28.71 20.28 -5.22
N SER A 193 29.63 20.13 -4.27
CA SER A 193 30.77 20.99 -4.06
C SER A 193 31.95 20.71 -4.99
N ARG A 194 31.92 19.65 -5.80
CA ARG A 194 33.00 19.28 -6.74
C ARG A 194 33.02 20.21 -7.95
N ARG A 195 34.20 20.35 -8.53
CA ARG A 195 34.40 21.15 -9.77
C ARG A 195 33.80 20.42 -11.00
N THR A 196 33.92 19.11 -11.05
CA THR A 196 33.45 18.23 -12.14
C THR A 196 32.73 17.04 -11.54
N LYS A 197 31.83 16.39 -12.28
CA LYS A 197 30.96 15.30 -11.80
C LYS A 197 30.21 15.73 -10.52
N ASN A 198 29.65 16.91 -10.56
CA ASN A 198 28.99 17.57 -9.44
C ASN A 198 27.46 17.33 -9.39
N ASN A 199 26.97 16.37 -10.16
CA ASN A 199 25.58 15.96 -10.16
C ASN A 199 25.45 14.62 -9.42
N PRO A 200 24.86 14.55 -8.22
CA PRO A 200 24.54 13.31 -7.55
C PRO A 200 23.37 12.59 -8.20
N MET A 201 23.47 11.26 -8.27
CA MET A 201 22.40 10.35 -8.67
C MET A 201 22.03 9.47 -7.48
N LEU A 202 20.84 9.68 -6.92
CA LEU A 202 20.27 8.87 -5.85
C LEU A 202 19.74 7.58 -6.46
N ILE A 203 20.32 6.45 -6.07
CA ILE A 203 19.94 5.13 -6.59
C ILE A 203 19.46 4.27 -5.44
N GLY A 204 18.23 3.80 -5.51
CA GLY A 204 17.65 2.94 -4.48
C GLY A 204 16.27 2.44 -4.90
N GLU A 205 15.78 1.43 -4.21
CA GLU A 205 14.46 0.87 -4.45
C GLU A 205 13.33 1.90 -4.21
N PRO A 206 12.14 1.70 -4.79
CA PRO A 206 10.99 2.56 -4.49
C PRO A 206 10.68 2.57 -2.99
N GLY A 207 10.33 3.72 -2.43
CA GLY A 207 9.98 3.84 -1.01
C GLY A 207 11.16 3.92 -0.03
N THR A 208 12.43 3.90 -0.51
CA THR A 208 13.61 4.05 0.38
C THR A 208 13.91 5.48 0.81
N GLY A 209 13.12 6.47 0.39
CA GLY A 209 13.26 7.88 0.81
C GLY A 209 14.24 8.70 -0.02
N LYS A 210 14.39 8.44 -1.32
CA LYS A 210 15.23 9.23 -2.24
C LYS A 210 14.83 10.69 -2.28
N THR A 211 13.54 10.98 -2.38
CA THR A 211 12.98 12.34 -2.42
C THR A 211 13.22 13.08 -1.10
N ALA A 212 13.11 12.38 0.03
CA ALA A 212 13.38 12.94 1.36
C ALA A 212 14.81 13.46 1.49
N ILE A 213 15.80 12.88 0.81
CA ILE A 213 17.18 13.38 0.83
C ILE A 213 17.27 14.79 0.21
N ALA A 214 16.55 15.05 -0.88
CA ALA A 214 16.51 16.37 -1.50
C ALA A 214 15.79 17.40 -0.59
N GLU A 215 14.72 16.98 0.08
CA GLU A 215 14.01 17.79 1.08
C GLU A 215 14.87 18.07 2.32
N GLY A 216 15.59 17.07 2.82
CA GLY A 216 16.55 17.23 3.91
C GLY A 216 17.69 18.18 3.58
N LEU A 217 18.16 18.14 2.33
CA LEU A 217 19.15 19.10 1.84
C LEU A 217 18.58 20.52 1.83
N ALA A 218 17.32 20.71 1.38
CA ALA A 218 16.66 22.02 1.42
C ALA A 218 16.52 22.56 2.86
N HIS A 219 16.16 21.69 3.83
CA HIS A 219 16.14 22.04 5.25
C HIS A 219 17.50 22.51 5.76
N ARG A 220 18.59 21.81 5.42
CA ARG A 220 19.95 22.21 5.84
C ARG A 220 20.38 23.52 5.21
N ILE A 221 20.06 23.78 3.94
CA ILE A 221 20.35 25.05 3.29
C ILE A 221 19.62 26.18 4.00
N VAL A 222 18.34 26.03 4.31
CA VAL A 222 17.54 27.07 4.99
C VAL A 222 18.03 27.34 6.41
N ARG A 223 18.53 26.32 7.12
CA ARG A 223 19.14 26.43 8.46
C ARG A 223 20.58 26.98 8.41
N GLY A 224 21.21 27.04 7.23
CA GLY A 224 22.62 27.44 7.08
C GLY A 224 23.61 26.32 7.44
N ASP A 225 23.15 25.09 7.67
CA ASP A 225 23.97 23.91 8.01
C ASP A 225 24.51 23.24 6.75
N VAL A 226 25.18 24.02 5.91
CA VAL A 226 25.82 23.60 4.66
C VAL A 226 27.10 24.39 4.44
N PRO A 227 28.05 23.91 3.61
CA PRO A 227 29.21 24.63 3.19
C PRO A 227 28.84 26.02 2.60
N GLU A 228 29.71 27.01 2.77
CA GLU A 228 29.45 28.42 2.40
C GLU A 228 29.00 28.57 0.94
N ASN A 229 29.60 27.80 0.03
CA ASN A 229 29.28 27.84 -1.41
C ASN A 229 27.86 27.25 -1.74
N LEU A 230 27.17 26.67 -0.78
CA LEU A 230 25.82 26.11 -0.96
C LEU A 230 24.75 26.88 -0.19
N ARG A 231 25.10 27.85 0.68
CA ARG A 231 24.12 28.58 1.52
C ARG A 231 23.11 29.39 0.73
N THR A 232 23.50 29.93 -0.43
CA THR A 232 22.63 30.74 -1.29
C THR A 232 21.85 29.93 -2.30
N LYS A 233 22.12 28.61 -2.39
CA LYS A 233 21.51 27.76 -3.40
C LYS A 233 20.03 27.46 -3.09
N GLN A 234 19.26 27.34 -4.17
CA GLN A 234 17.84 26.94 -4.12
C GLN A 234 17.65 25.63 -4.84
N ILE A 235 16.86 24.76 -4.24
CA ILE A 235 16.52 23.46 -4.82
C ILE A 235 15.11 23.54 -5.38
N PHE A 236 14.99 23.27 -6.68
CA PHE A 236 13.71 23.15 -7.35
C PHE A 236 13.44 21.70 -7.75
N SER A 237 12.34 21.15 -7.28
CA SER A 237 11.88 19.82 -7.67
C SER A 237 11.05 19.91 -8.94
N LEU A 238 11.48 19.26 -10.01
CA LEU A 238 10.81 19.25 -11.30
C LEU A 238 9.53 18.42 -11.24
N ASP A 239 8.41 19.01 -11.64
CA ASP A 239 7.13 18.33 -11.76
C ASP A 239 6.93 17.79 -13.17
N MET A 240 7.18 16.49 -13.34
CA MET A 240 7.05 15.81 -14.62
C MET A 240 5.60 15.78 -15.10
N GLY A 241 4.64 15.68 -14.16
CA GLY A 241 3.21 15.71 -14.47
C GLY A 241 2.79 17.04 -15.09
N ALA A 242 3.19 18.16 -14.46
CA ALA A 242 2.93 19.50 -14.96
C ALA A 242 3.58 19.78 -16.32
N LEU A 243 4.78 19.22 -16.56
CA LEU A 243 5.47 19.37 -17.84
C LEU A 243 4.74 18.72 -19.02
N VAL A 244 4.14 17.56 -18.78
CA VAL A 244 3.44 16.76 -19.81
C VAL A 244 1.98 17.19 -19.94
N ALA A 245 1.35 17.64 -18.85
CA ALA A 245 -0.06 18.03 -18.84
C ALA A 245 -0.33 19.17 -19.84
N GLY A 246 -1.37 18.98 -20.68
CA GLY A 246 -1.78 19.97 -21.67
C GLY A 246 -0.85 20.12 -22.89
N ALA A 247 0.26 19.41 -22.97
CA ALA A 247 1.09 19.39 -24.17
C ALA A 247 0.40 18.59 -25.29
N LYS A 248 -0.12 19.29 -26.29
CA LYS A 248 -0.82 18.68 -27.44
C LYS A 248 0.15 18.04 -28.42
N TYR A 249 1.40 18.50 -28.48
CA TYR A 249 2.43 18.06 -29.41
C TYR A 249 3.77 17.86 -28.69
N LYS A 250 4.59 16.95 -29.18
CA LYS A 250 5.95 16.63 -28.71
C LYS A 250 6.85 17.87 -28.53
N GLY A 251 6.74 18.84 -29.44
CA GLY A 251 7.51 20.08 -29.42
C GLY A 251 7.27 20.95 -28.19
N GLU A 252 6.05 21.02 -27.68
CA GLU A 252 5.70 21.84 -26.51
C GLU A 252 6.40 21.36 -25.24
N PHE A 253 6.46 20.06 -24.99
CA PHE A 253 7.22 19.51 -23.87
C PHE A 253 8.72 19.82 -23.97
N GLU A 254 9.30 19.67 -25.17
CA GLU A 254 10.72 19.98 -25.39
C GLU A 254 11.00 21.47 -25.18
N GLU A 255 10.11 22.36 -25.60
CA GLU A 255 10.22 23.81 -25.38
C GLU A 255 10.12 24.18 -23.91
N ARG A 256 9.17 23.59 -23.16
CA ARG A 256 9.03 23.79 -21.71
C ARG A 256 10.29 23.34 -20.96
N LEU A 257 10.81 22.15 -21.29
CA LEU A 257 12.05 21.65 -20.69
C LEU A 257 13.27 22.52 -21.04
N LYS A 258 13.40 22.95 -22.30
CA LYS A 258 14.44 23.89 -22.72
C LYS A 258 14.36 25.23 -21.96
N ALA A 259 13.13 25.74 -21.75
CA ALA A 259 12.92 26.97 -21.02
C ALA A 259 13.40 26.86 -19.56
N ILE A 260 13.09 25.72 -18.89
CA ILE A 260 13.58 25.43 -17.53
C ILE A 260 15.10 25.33 -17.49
N VAL A 261 15.69 24.54 -18.39
CA VAL A 261 17.15 24.39 -18.47
C VAL A 261 17.85 25.74 -18.68
N ASN A 262 17.30 26.55 -19.58
CA ASN A 262 17.82 27.89 -19.83
C ASN A 262 17.70 28.81 -18.59
N GLU A 263 16.59 28.74 -17.86
CA GLU A 263 16.40 29.55 -16.65
C GLU A 263 17.37 29.12 -15.53
N VAL A 264 17.57 27.80 -15.37
CA VAL A 264 18.55 27.25 -14.42
C VAL A 264 19.98 27.62 -14.80
N THR A 265 20.35 27.53 -16.06
CA THR A 265 21.70 27.87 -16.52
C THR A 265 21.99 29.38 -16.40
N GLN A 266 20.98 30.24 -16.61
CA GLN A 266 21.09 31.70 -16.42
C GLN A 266 21.23 32.14 -14.96
N SER A 267 20.87 31.26 -14.01
CA SER A 267 21.02 31.51 -12.58
C SER A 267 22.47 31.42 -12.07
N ASP A 268 23.45 31.20 -12.95
CA ASP A 268 24.88 31.08 -12.64
C ASP A 268 25.15 30.03 -11.52
N GLY A 269 24.42 28.95 -11.55
CA GLY A 269 24.50 27.81 -10.62
C GLY A 269 23.91 28.09 -9.24
N GLU A 270 23.10 29.14 -9.05
CA GLU A 270 22.33 29.32 -7.80
C GLU A 270 21.19 28.32 -7.63
N ILE A 271 20.71 27.75 -8.73
CA ILE A 271 19.62 26.80 -8.74
C ILE A 271 20.16 25.37 -8.91
N ILE A 272 19.67 24.45 -8.09
CA ILE A 272 19.87 23.00 -8.17
C ILE A 272 18.54 22.38 -8.55
N LEU A 273 18.51 21.67 -9.67
CA LEU A 273 17.30 21.00 -10.15
C LEU A 273 17.24 19.56 -9.62
N PHE A 274 16.27 19.26 -8.77
CA PHE A 274 15.96 17.88 -8.39
C PHE A 274 15.00 17.27 -9.40
N ILE A 275 15.37 16.10 -9.94
CA ILE A 275 14.59 15.37 -10.93
C ILE A 275 14.34 13.98 -10.38
N ASP A 276 13.13 13.76 -9.89
CA ASP A 276 12.71 12.42 -9.50
C ASP A 276 12.38 11.59 -10.73
N GLU A 277 12.57 10.28 -10.63
CA GLU A 277 12.40 9.36 -11.77
C GLU A 277 13.09 9.86 -13.05
N ILE A 278 14.33 10.36 -12.94
CA ILE A 278 15.07 10.97 -14.06
C ILE A 278 15.20 10.05 -15.30
N HIS A 279 15.04 8.74 -15.11
CA HIS A 279 15.01 7.77 -16.19
C HIS A 279 13.87 8.00 -17.18
N THR A 280 12.77 8.62 -16.77
CA THR A 280 11.65 8.99 -17.64
C THR A 280 12.06 9.99 -18.72
N LEU A 281 12.99 10.89 -18.40
CA LEU A 281 13.56 11.84 -19.36
C LEU A 281 14.59 11.21 -20.30
N VAL A 282 15.25 10.13 -19.88
CA VAL A 282 16.34 9.48 -20.62
C VAL A 282 15.86 8.29 -21.44
N GLY A 283 14.85 7.57 -20.92
CA GLY A 283 14.35 6.30 -21.48
C GLY A 283 13.23 6.42 -22.50
N ALA A 284 12.58 7.55 -22.60
CA ALA A 284 11.42 7.78 -23.45
C ALA A 284 11.71 7.72 -24.98
N GLY A 285 12.96 7.50 -25.39
CA GLY A 285 13.42 7.62 -26.80
C GLY A 285 13.40 6.34 -27.64
N LYS A 286 12.81 5.21 -27.24
CA LYS A 286 12.88 3.94 -28.00
C LYS A 286 11.60 3.48 -28.69
N GLY A 287 10.48 4.22 -28.60
CA GLY A 287 9.27 3.98 -29.37
C GLY A 287 9.09 5.04 -30.47
N GLU A 288 8.46 4.71 -31.59
CA GLU A 288 8.05 5.70 -32.58
C GLU A 288 7.19 6.79 -31.93
N GLY A 289 7.78 7.98 -31.73
CA GLY A 289 7.14 9.10 -31.03
C GLY A 289 7.61 9.42 -29.61
N ALA A 290 8.58 8.71 -29.05
CA ALA A 290 9.05 8.92 -27.69
C ALA A 290 10.01 10.13 -27.55
N MET A 291 9.92 10.83 -26.41
CA MET A 291 10.61 12.08 -26.10
C MET A 291 12.10 11.82 -25.81
N ASP A 292 12.99 12.44 -26.56
CA ASP A 292 14.44 12.41 -26.27
C ASP A 292 14.87 13.66 -25.47
N ALA A 293 14.31 13.80 -24.27
CA ALA A 293 14.64 14.88 -23.35
C ALA A 293 16.13 14.85 -22.91
N ALA A 294 16.76 13.69 -22.99
CA ALA A 294 18.18 13.54 -22.69
C ALA A 294 19.06 14.44 -23.55
N ASN A 295 18.72 14.62 -24.82
CA ASN A 295 19.49 15.49 -25.74
C ASN A 295 19.40 16.97 -25.38
N ILE A 296 18.37 17.39 -24.64
CA ILE A 296 18.24 18.75 -24.13
C ILE A 296 19.13 18.97 -22.88
N LEU A 297 19.19 17.95 -22.01
CA LEU A 297 19.97 18.04 -20.77
C LEU A 297 21.49 17.85 -20.99
N LYS A 298 21.88 16.94 -21.90
CA LYS A 298 23.28 16.58 -22.16
C LYS A 298 24.22 17.76 -22.37
N PRO A 299 23.89 18.80 -23.21
CA PRO A 299 24.79 19.91 -23.43
C PRO A 299 25.05 20.74 -22.17
N ALA A 300 24.01 21.06 -21.40
CA ALA A 300 24.10 21.85 -20.18
C ALA A 300 24.85 21.09 -19.06
N LEU A 301 24.60 19.79 -18.92
CA LEU A 301 25.35 18.90 -18.02
C LEU A 301 26.80 18.74 -18.46
N ALA A 302 27.09 18.70 -19.76
CA ALA A 302 28.42 18.55 -20.30
C ALA A 302 29.28 19.78 -20.02
N ARG A 303 28.71 20.97 -20.12
CA ARG A 303 29.39 22.23 -19.80
C ARG A 303 29.49 22.55 -18.31
N GLY A 304 28.74 21.78 -17.47
CA GLY A 304 28.66 22.03 -16.02
C GLY A 304 27.79 23.21 -15.65
N GLU A 305 27.00 23.72 -16.57
CA GLU A 305 26.08 24.84 -16.39
C GLU A 305 24.81 24.45 -15.64
N LEU A 306 24.37 23.19 -15.79
CA LEU A 306 23.25 22.62 -15.07
C LEU A 306 23.74 21.84 -13.86
N ARG A 307 23.28 22.22 -12.67
CA ARG A 307 23.43 21.46 -11.43
C ARG A 307 22.14 20.70 -11.16
N SER A 308 22.23 19.38 -11.06
CA SER A 308 21.05 18.55 -10.86
C SER A 308 21.30 17.42 -9.87
N ILE A 309 20.26 17.03 -9.15
CA ILE A 309 20.17 15.81 -8.34
C ILE A 309 19.17 14.91 -9.06
N GLY A 310 19.60 13.76 -9.53
CA GLY A 310 18.71 12.77 -10.11
C GLY A 310 18.32 11.70 -9.09
N ALA A 311 17.13 11.13 -9.19
CA ALA A 311 16.70 9.97 -8.43
C ALA A 311 16.15 8.90 -9.38
N THR A 312 16.49 7.62 -9.12
CA THR A 312 16.04 6.49 -9.95
C THR A 312 16.22 5.17 -9.18
N THR A 313 15.71 4.08 -9.71
CA THR A 313 15.98 2.73 -9.19
C THR A 313 17.29 2.15 -9.78
N LEU A 314 17.79 1.06 -9.20
CA LEU A 314 19.02 0.42 -9.69
C LEU A 314 18.83 -0.16 -11.10
N ASP A 315 17.70 -0.83 -11.34
CA ASP A 315 17.38 -1.45 -12.62
C ASP A 315 17.26 -0.40 -13.74
N GLU A 316 16.59 0.73 -13.45
CA GLU A 316 16.44 1.82 -14.39
C GLU A 316 17.76 2.55 -14.66
N TYR A 317 18.59 2.70 -13.61
CA TYR A 317 19.94 3.23 -13.78
C TYR A 317 20.76 2.37 -14.75
N GLN A 318 20.78 1.04 -14.55
CA GLN A 318 21.49 0.11 -15.41
C GLN A 318 20.94 0.12 -16.84
N LYS A 319 19.63 0.17 -16.98
CA LYS A 319 18.95 0.11 -18.27
C LYS A 319 19.13 1.38 -19.11
N TYR A 320 19.13 2.57 -18.50
CA TYR A 320 19.09 3.85 -19.19
C TYR A 320 20.37 4.67 -19.04
N PHE A 321 21.02 4.70 -17.88
CA PHE A 321 22.20 5.53 -17.61
C PHE A 321 23.53 4.84 -17.89
N GLU A 322 23.71 3.59 -17.50
CA GLU A 322 24.98 2.88 -17.75
C GLU A 322 25.26 2.65 -19.23
N LYS A 323 24.22 2.59 -20.04
CA LYS A 323 24.34 2.46 -21.49
C LYS A 323 24.72 3.78 -22.19
N ASP A 324 24.42 4.92 -21.55
CA ASP A 324 24.79 6.25 -22.06
C ASP A 324 26.04 6.79 -21.34
N LYS A 325 27.21 6.51 -21.90
CA LYS A 325 28.50 6.91 -21.31
C LYS A 325 28.66 8.42 -21.14
N ALA A 326 27.88 9.24 -21.84
CA ALA A 326 27.93 10.70 -21.72
C ALA A 326 27.25 11.14 -20.42
N LEU A 327 26.11 10.54 -20.06
CA LEU A 327 25.41 10.80 -18.83
C LEU A 327 26.13 10.17 -17.63
N GLU A 328 26.57 8.90 -17.75
CA GLU A 328 27.30 8.20 -16.68
C GLU A 328 28.51 8.99 -16.19
N ARG A 329 29.25 9.64 -17.08
CA ARG A 329 30.41 10.45 -16.70
C ARG A 329 30.06 11.78 -16.01
N ARG A 330 28.79 12.19 -16.00
CA ARG A 330 28.35 13.47 -15.41
C ARG A 330 27.70 13.30 -14.06
N PHE A 331 27.12 12.13 -13.81
CA PHE A 331 26.49 11.81 -12.53
C PHE A 331 27.40 10.97 -11.65
N GLN A 332 27.30 11.21 -10.33
CA GLN A 332 27.98 10.42 -9.31
C GLN A 332 26.97 9.63 -8.50
N LYS A 333 27.09 8.31 -8.45
CA LYS A 333 26.19 7.42 -7.73
C LYS A 333 26.23 7.69 -6.22
N VAL A 334 25.04 7.75 -5.62
CA VAL A 334 24.79 7.76 -4.17
C VAL A 334 23.75 6.67 -3.93
N MET A 335 24.17 5.57 -3.28
CA MET A 335 23.25 4.48 -2.97
C MET A 335 22.36 4.89 -1.80
N VAL A 336 21.06 4.65 -1.94
CA VAL A 336 20.04 4.89 -0.92
C VAL A 336 19.43 3.54 -0.58
N ASN A 337 20.04 2.89 0.41
CA ASN A 337 19.61 1.59 0.86
C ASN A 337 18.35 1.67 1.74
N GLU A 338 17.62 0.56 1.84
CA GLU A 338 16.58 0.38 2.83
C GLU A 338 17.17 0.59 4.24
N PRO A 339 16.55 1.40 5.10
CA PRO A 339 17.03 1.60 6.46
C PRO A 339 16.85 0.31 7.27
N ASP A 340 17.71 0.10 8.25
CA ASP A 340 17.53 -0.98 9.23
C ASP A 340 16.34 -0.69 10.15
N GLU A 341 15.92 -1.70 10.92
CA GLU A 341 14.78 -1.63 11.82
C GLU A 341 14.85 -0.43 12.78
N LEU A 342 16.02 -0.22 13.42
CA LEU A 342 16.19 0.87 14.39
C LEU A 342 16.10 2.25 13.73
N SER A 343 16.71 2.40 12.56
CA SER A 343 16.66 3.63 11.78
C SER A 343 15.25 3.91 11.27
N ALA A 344 14.53 2.87 10.82
CA ALA A 344 13.14 3.00 10.40
C ALA A 344 12.23 3.44 11.56
N ILE A 345 12.38 2.85 12.74
CA ILE A 345 11.63 3.27 13.95
C ILE A 345 11.94 4.74 14.27
N ALA A 346 13.20 5.16 14.19
CA ALA A 346 13.57 6.55 14.44
C ALA A 346 12.93 7.52 13.42
N ILE A 347 12.88 7.14 12.14
CA ILE A 347 12.20 7.91 11.08
C ILE A 347 10.72 8.07 11.41
N LEU A 348 10.03 6.97 11.72
CA LEU A 348 8.60 6.99 12.02
C LEU A 348 8.28 7.80 13.28
N ARG A 349 9.12 7.70 14.32
CA ARG A 349 9.01 8.54 15.53
C ARG A 349 9.08 10.02 15.21
N GLY A 350 9.94 10.41 14.28
CA GLY A 350 10.04 11.79 13.85
C GLY A 350 8.90 12.29 12.97
N LEU A 351 8.22 11.37 12.28
CA LEU A 351 7.03 11.68 11.47
C LEU A 351 5.73 11.61 12.28
N LYS A 352 5.75 10.94 13.43
CA LYS A 352 4.59 10.65 14.28
C LYS A 352 3.69 11.85 14.49
N GLU A 353 4.23 12.97 14.95
CA GLU A 353 3.46 14.17 15.28
C GLU A 353 2.70 14.72 14.07
N ARG A 354 3.27 14.63 12.87
CA ARG A 354 2.61 15.08 11.64
C ARG A 354 1.41 14.21 11.28
N TYR A 355 1.55 12.88 11.40
CA TYR A 355 0.43 11.96 11.16
C TYR A 355 -0.64 12.09 12.25
N GLU A 356 -0.26 12.27 13.51
CA GLU A 356 -1.19 12.56 14.60
C GLU A 356 -2.00 13.84 14.34
N ASN A 357 -1.35 14.90 13.85
CA ASN A 357 -2.01 16.17 13.53
C ASN A 357 -2.90 16.07 12.30
N HIS A 358 -2.46 15.33 11.27
CA HIS A 358 -3.23 15.14 10.04
C HIS A 358 -4.53 14.35 10.29
N HIS A 359 -4.42 13.19 10.94
CA HIS A 359 -5.56 12.33 11.21
C HIS A 359 -6.30 12.69 12.50
N LYS A 360 -5.71 13.56 13.33
CA LYS A 360 -6.28 13.97 14.62
C LYS A 360 -6.48 12.80 15.59
N VAL A 361 -5.59 11.83 15.56
CA VAL A 361 -5.54 10.66 16.42
C VAL A 361 -4.19 10.61 17.12
N ARG A 362 -4.07 9.82 18.19
CA ARG A 362 -2.79 9.56 18.85
C ARG A 362 -2.21 8.25 18.34
N ILE A 363 -0.90 8.21 18.13
CA ILE A 363 -0.18 7.00 17.70
C ILE A 363 0.74 6.57 18.83
N ARG A 364 0.52 5.36 19.36
CA ARG A 364 1.37 4.81 20.43
C ARG A 364 2.72 4.39 19.88
N ASP A 365 3.75 4.43 20.73
CA ASP A 365 5.11 4.01 20.30
C ASP A 365 5.14 2.52 19.91
N GLU A 366 4.36 1.69 20.59
CA GLU A 366 4.19 0.28 20.26
C GLU A 366 3.62 0.06 18.85
N ALA A 367 2.74 0.97 18.37
CA ALA A 367 2.23 0.93 17.00
C ALA A 367 3.35 1.23 15.98
N ILE A 368 4.25 2.16 16.29
CA ILE A 368 5.40 2.49 15.44
C ILE A 368 6.33 1.29 15.33
N VAL A 369 6.68 0.68 16.47
CA VAL A 369 7.53 -0.51 16.50
C VAL A 369 6.86 -1.65 15.74
N ALA A 370 5.56 -1.90 15.98
CA ALA A 370 4.79 -2.91 15.28
C ALA A 370 4.74 -2.66 13.77
N ALA A 371 4.55 -1.40 13.33
CA ALA A 371 4.50 -1.05 11.90
C ALA A 371 5.82 -1.42 11.18
N VAL A 372 6.96 -1.14 11.80
CA VAL A 372 8.27 -1.51 11.23
C VAL A 372 8.45 -3.02 11.24
N GLN A 373 8.29 -3.69 12.38
CA GLN A 373 8.54 -5.12 12.54
C GLN A 373 7.58 -5.97 11.69
N LEU A 374 6.29 -5.65 11.72
CA LEU A 374 5.29 -6.40 10.95
C LEU A 374 5.44 -6.15 9.45
N SER A 375 5.75 -4.90 9.03
CA SER A 375 5.97 -4.63 7.61
C SER A 375 7.24 -5.31 7.08
N GLU A 376 8.33 -5.33 7.84
CA GLU A 376 9.56 -6.02 7.45
C GLU A 376 9.32 -7.52 7.29
N ARG A 377 8.56 -8.10 8.22
CA ARG A 377 8.30 -9.54 8.26
C ARG A 377 7.26 -10.00 7.24
N TYR A 378 6.17 -9.23 7.05
CA TYR A 378 4.99 -9.68 6.31
C TYR A 378 4.81 -9.01 4.95
N ILE A 379 5.41 -7.83 4.70
CA ILE A 379 5.32 -7.10 3.43
C ILE A 379 6.67 -7.13 2.75
N THR A 380 6.85 -8.07 1.81
CA THR A 380 8.14 -8.36 1.17
C THR A 380 8.31 -7.72 -0.20
N ASP A 381 7.24 -7.17 -0.77
CA ASP A 381 7.21 -6.53 -2.09
C ASP A 381 7.40 -5.01 -2.05
N ARG A 382 7.56 -4.44 -0.84
CA ARG A 382 7.80 -3.01 -0.59
C ARG A 382 8.96 -2.83 0.38
N PHE A 383 9.51 -1.61 0.43
CA PHE A 383 10.70 -1.29 1.20
C PHE A 383 10.42 -0.31 2.34
N LEU A 384 11.22 -0.40 3.41
CA LEU A 384 11.21 0.57 4.50
C LEU A 384 11.85 1.90 4.02
N PRO A 385 11.42 3.06 4.56
CA PRO A 385 10.41 3.24 5.60
C PRO A 385 8.97 3.30 5.07
N ASP A 386 8.78 3.41 3.76
CA ASP A 386 7.50 3.72 3.10
C ASP A 386 6.38 2.74 3.49
N LYS A 387 6.64 1.41 3.42
CA LYS A 387 5.64 0.40 3.81
C LYS A 387 5.18 0.52 5.27
N ALA A 388 6.05 0.95 6.19
CA ALA A 388 5.70 1.14 7.59
C ALA A 388 4.96 2.47 7.81
N ILE A 389 5.29 3.50 7.05
CA ILE A 389 4.59 4.79 7.03
C ILE A 389 3.15 4.57 6.54
N ASP A 390 2.98 3.85 5.43
CA ASP A 390 1.66 3.53 4.88
C ASP A 390 0.77 2.78 5.88
N LEU A 391 1.34 1.83 6.65
CA LEU A 391 0.59 1.14 7.70
C LEU A 391 0.08 2.07 8.79
N ILE A 392 0.92 3.01 9.23
CA ILE A 392 0.52 4.01 10.23
C ILE A 392 -0.55 4.94 9.66
N ASP A 393 -0.38 5.38 8.41
CA ASP A 393 -1.32 6.27 7.74
C ASP A 393 -2.70 5.62 7.59
N GLU A 394 -2.75 4.36 7.13
CA GLU A 394 -4.01 3.61 6.99
C GLU A 394 -4.66 3.30 8.34
N ALA A 395 -3.88 2.88 9.35
CA ALA A 395 -4.41 2.62 10.69
C ALA A 395 -4.98 3.89 11.33
N ALA A 396 -4.27 5.01 11.20
CA ALA A 396 -4.73 6.31 11.69
C ALA A 396 -5.98 6.80 10.94
N SER A 397 -6.02 6.62 9.63
CA SER A 397 -7.18 6.95 8.79
C SER A 397 -8.41 6.11 9.17
N LYS A 398 -8.23 4.79 9.38
CA LYS A 398 -9.28 3.89 9.85
C LYS A 398 -9.85 4.34 11.19
N LEU A 399 -8.97 4.58 12.16
CA LEU A 399 -9.38 5.03 13.50
C LEU A 399 -10.11 6.36 13.43
N LYS A 400 -9.65 7.31 12.61
CA LYS A 400 -10.33 8.58 12.37
C LYS A 400 -11.74 8.39 11.82
N LEU A 401 -11.91 7.48 10.86
CA LEU A 401 -13.22 7.14 10.31
C LEU A 401 -14.13 6.54 11.39
N GLU A 402 -13.60 5.68 12.26
CA GLU A 402 -14.34 5.09 13.39
C GLU A 402 -14.78 6.16 14.41
N ILE A 403 -13.91 7.13 14.73
CA ILE A 403 -14.23 8.26 15.60
C ILE A 403 -15.36 9.13 15.01
N ASP A 404 -15.30 9.38 13.70
CA ASP A 404 -16.29 10.22 13.02
C ASP A 404 -17.64 9.50 12.77
N SER A 405 -17.60 8.16 12.77
CA SER A 405 -18.78 7.29 12.54
C SER A 405 -19.56 7.01 13.81
N VAL A 406 -20.79 6.52 13.64
CA VAL A 406 -21.60 6.00 14.73
C VAL A 406 -20.99 4.70 15.24
N PRO A 407 -20.75 4.51 16.56
CA PRO A 407 -20.21 3.27 17.10
C PRO A 407 -21.07 2.05 16.71
N GLN A 408 -20.40 0.93 16.43
CA GLN A 408 -21.10 -0.30 16.00
C GLN A 408 -22.18 -0.74 16.98
N ALA A 409 -21.94 -0.62 18.28
CA ALA A 409 -22.93 -0.96 19.30
C ALA A 409 -24.23 -0.13 19.18
N LEU A 410 -24.11 1.16 18.85
CA LEU A 410 -25.25 2.04 18.67
C LEU A 410 -25.97 1.75 17.34
N ASP A 411 -25.21 1.48 16.25
CA ASP A 411 -25.78 1.10 14.96
C ASP A 411 -26.53 -0.24 15.05
N ASP A 412 -26.00 -1.23 15.76
CA ASP A 412 -26.66 -2.52 15.98
C ASP A 412 -27.98 -2.37 16.75
N ILE A 413 -28.01 -1.54 17.79
CA ILE A 413 -29.22 -1.25 18.53
C ILE A 413 -30.26 -0.57 17.62
N THR A 414 -29.85 0.43 16.85
CA THR A 414 -30.71 1.16 15.92
C THR A 414 -31.31 0.23 14.86
N ARG A 415 -30.48 -0.69 14.31
CA ARG A 415 -30.96 -1.70 13.34
C ARG A 415 -31.93 -2.69 13.95
N ARG A 416 -31.69 -3.15 15.20
CA ARG A 416 -32.61 -4.03 15.91
C ARG A 416 -33.93 -3.35 16.21
N ILE A 417 -33.92 -2.08 16.59
CA ILE A 417 -35.12 -1.29 16.77
C ILE A 417 -35.92 -1.23 15.46
N ALA A 418 -35.27 -0.90 14.34
CA ALA A 418 -35.94 -0.85 13.03
C ALA A 418 -36.52 -2.22 12.62
N GLN A 419 -35.81 -3.31 12.86
CA GLN A 419 -36.31 -4.66 12.61
C GLN A 419 -37.52 -5.00 13.46
N LYS A 420 -37.50 -4.67 14.76
CA LYS A 420 -38.62 -4.88 15.67
C LYS A 420 -39.83 -3.99 15.34
N GLU A 421 -39.64 -2.79 14.84
CA GLU A 421 -40.70 -1.93 14.35
C GLU A 421 -41.41 -2.53 13.13
N ILE A 422 -40.65 -3.12 12.19
CA ILE A 422 -41.18 -3.83 11.03
C ILE A 422 -41.98 -5.07 11.50
N GLU A 423 -41.43 -5.84 12.43
CA GLU A 423 -42.12 -7.00 13.04
C GLU A 423 -43.43 -6.58 13.72
N ARG A 424 -43.40 -5.50 14.52
CA ARG A 424 -44.61 -4.94 15.15
C ARG A 424 -45.69 -4.61 14.12
N GLU A 425 -45.34 -3.89 13.04
CA GLU A 425 -46.32 -3.54 11.99
C GLU A 425 -46.87 -4.77 11.28
N ALA A 426 -46.09 -5.83 11.06
CA ALA A 426 -46.55 -7.08 10.48
C ALA A 426 -47.57 -7.78 11.41
N ILE A 427 -47.24 -7.95 12.71
CA ILE A 427 -48.05 -8.65 13.69
C ILE A 427 -49.33 -7.85 13.99
N LYS A 428 -49.27 -6.48 13.93
CA LYS A 428 -50.43 -5.62 14.07
C LYS A 428 -51.46 -5.83 12.97
N ARG A 429 -51.04 -6.10 11.73
CA ARG A 429 -51.91 -6.44 10.60
C ARG A 429 -52.57 -7.78 10.78
N GLU A 430 -51.93 -8.72 11.49
CA GLU A 430 -52.49 -10.05 11.84
C GLU A 430 -53.42 -9.99 13.05
N GLY A 431 -53.56 -8.87 13.72
CA GLY A 431 -54.53 -8.67 14.81
C GLY A 431 -54.13 -9.24 16.20
N MET A 432 -52.87 -9.64 16.39
CA MET A 432 -52.36 -10.25 17.63
C MET A 432 -51.99 -9.22 18.69
N LYS A 433 -52.99 -8.63 19.38
CA LYS A 433 -52.79 -7.51 20.32
C LYS A 433 -51.84 -7.76 21.48
N GLU A 434 -51.77 -8.98 22.01
CA GLU A 434 -50.85 -9.31 23.12
C GLU A 434 -49.36 -9.30 22.70
N LYS A 435 -49.06 -9.91 21.57
CA LYS A 435 -47.69 -9.90 21.00
C LYS A 435 -47.23 -8.48 20.60
N VAL A 436 -48.17 -7.65 20.12
CA VAL A 436 -47.85 -6.25 19.79
C VAL A 436 -47.39 -5.48 21.06
N LYS A 437 -48.07 -5.68 22.19
CA LYS A 437 -47.70 -5.04 23.45
C LYS A 437 -46.34 -5.52 23.97
N GLU A 438 -45.98 -6.79 23.78
CA GLU A 438 -44.69 -7.36 24.18
C GLU A 438 -43.56 -6.74 23.35
N ILE A 439 -43.74 -6.66 22.03
CA ILE A 439 -42.79 -6.04 21.12
C ILE A 439 -42.66 -4.53 21.39
N GLU A 440 -43.74 -3.83 21.68
CA GLU A 440 -43.71 -2.40 22.07
C GLU A 440 -42.89 -2.18 23.35
N LYS A 441 -42.96 -3.11 24.31
CA LYS A 441 -42.17 -3.04 25.54
C LYS A 441 -40.67 -3.28 25.23
N GLU A 442 -40.36 -4.26 24.38
CA GLU A 442 -38.99 -4.49 23.94
C GLU A 442 -38.42 -3.28 23.18
N ILE A 443 -39.19 -2.68 22.27
CA ILE A 443 -38.75 -1.48 21.54
C ILE A 443 -38.53 -0.30 22.52
N ALA A 444 -39.37 -0.13 23.53
CA ALA A 444 -39.21 0.92 24.52
C ALA A 444 -37.90 0.76 25.32
N THR A 445 -37.57 -0.48 25.73
CA THR A 445 -36.33 -0.77 26.46
C THR A 445 -35.11 -0.50 25.55
N MET A 446 -35.13 -0.98 24.30
CA MET A 446 -34.04 -0.72 23.36
C MET A 446 -33.87 0.76 23.03
N ARG A 447 -34.96 1.55 22.97
CA ARG A 447 -34.89 3.01 22.79
C ARG A 447 -34.32 3.75 23.99
N GLU A 448 -34.46 3.23 25.20
CA GLU A 448 -33.81 3.78 26.38
C GLU A 448 -32.31 3.50 26.31
N GLU A 449 -31.92 2.27 25.96
CA GLU A 449 -30.51 1.90 25.73
C GLU A 449 -29.90 2.74 24.62
N GLU A 450 -30.58 2.91 23.47
CA GLU A 450 -30.13 3.78 22.37
C GLU A 450 -29.86 5.21 22.84
N LYS A 451 -30.75 5.79 23.63
CA LYS A 451 -30.58 7.14 24.17
C LYS A 451 -29.37 7.24 25.09
N GLU A 452 -29.17 6.26 25.95
CA GLU A 452 -28.03 6.21 26.90
C GLU A 452 -26.70 6.12 26.11
N TYR A 453 -26.60 5.17 25.16
CA TYR A 453 -25.42 5.02 24.31
C TYR A 453 -25.18 6.27 23.44
N SER A 454 -26.23 6.87 22.88
CA SER A 454 -26.12 8.09 22.07
C SER A 454 -25.66 9.30 22.90
N ALA A 455 -26.14 9.44 24.13
CA ALA A 455 -25.72 10.51 25.04
C ALA A 455 -24.24 10.34 25.43
N LYS A 456 -23.84 9.12 25.80
CA LYS A 456 -22.45 8.78 26.13
C LYS A 456 -21.53 9.04 24.94
N TRP A 457 -21.88 8.55 23.75
CA TRP A 457 -21.12 8.77 22.52
C TRP A 457 -20.92 10.25 22.20
N LYS A 458 -21.99 11.06 22.27
CA LYS A 458 -21.89 12.50 22.02
C LYS A 458 -20.97 13.19 23.00
N ALA A 459 -21.06 12.84 24.29
CA ALA A 459 -20.21 13.42 25.34
C ALA A 459 -18.71 13.04 25.11
N GLU A 460 -18.42 11.78 24.80
CA GLU A 460 -17.06 11.35 24.44
C GLU A 460 -16.55 12.09 23.20
N LYS A 461 -17.37 12.18 22.14
CA LYS A 461 -17.02 12.88 20.89
C LYS A 461 -16.74 14.36 21.10
N ASP A 462 -17.50 15.04 21.94
CA ASP A 462 -17.29 16.46 22.25
C ASP A 462 -15.95 16.70 22.96
N LEU A 463 -15.58 15.83 23.91
CA LEU A 463 -14.29 15.91 24.58
C LEU A 463 -13.13 15.66 23.60
N ILE A 464 -13.26 14.65 22.72
CA ILE A 464 -12.27 14.34 21.70
C ILE A 464 -12.09 15.51 20.73
N ASN A 465 -13.19 16.13 20.27
CA ASN A 465 -13.15 17.31 19.40
C ASN A 465 -12.43 18.48 20.07
N ARG A 466 -12.61 18.69 21.38
CA ARG A 466 -11.89 19.74 22.13
C ARG A 466 -10.39 19.46 22.19
N ILE A 467 -9.98 18.21 22.47
CA ILE A 467 -8.55 17.82 22.41
C ILE A 467 -7.96 18.09 21.03
N GLN A 468 -8.69 17.74 19.99
CA GLN A 468 -8.25 17.96 18.60
C GLN A 468 -8.10 19.45 18.26
N GLN A 469 -9.08 20.29 18.68
CA GLN A 469 -9.00 21.73 18.48
C GLN A 469 -7.79 22.33 19.21
N ASN A 470 -7.56 21.95 20.46
CA ASN A 470 -6.40 22.40 21.22
C ASN A 470 -5.07 22.00 20.57
N LYS A 471 -4.96 20.80 19.95
CA LYS A 471 -3.77 20.38 19.19
C LYS A 471 -3.52 21.28 17.98
N ILE A 472 -4.56 21.62 17.23
CA ILE A 472 -4.47 22.55 16.09
C ILE A 472 -3.99 23.93 16.57
N ASP A 473 -4.55 24.42 17.66
CA ASP A 473 -4.17 25.70 18.25
C ASP A 473 -2.69 25.69 18.69
N ILE A 474 -2.21 24.61 19.30
CA ILE A 474 -0.81 24.43 19.70
C ILE A 474 0.12 24.46 18.48
N GLU A 475 -0.24 23.77 17.40
CA GLU A 475 0.55 23.77 16.17
C GLU A 475 0.64 25.18 15.56
N GLN A 476 -0.47 25.91 15.47
CA GLN A 476 -0.49 27.28 15.00
C GLN A 476 0.39 28.21 15.86
N LEU A 477 0.28 28.06 17.18
CA LEU A 477 1.13 28.80 18.12
C LEU A 477 2.60 28.42 17.97
N GLY A 478 2.92 27.16 17.64
CA GLY A 478 4.27 26.71 17.34
C GLY A 478 4.85 27.44 16.11
N PHE A 479 4.08 27.52 15.02
CA PHE A 479 4.48 28.28 13.82
C PHE A 479 4.65 29.77 14.10
N GLU A 480 3.77 30.36 14.91
CA GLU A 480 3.92 31.77 15.33
C GLU A 480 5.19 31.99 16.16
N ALA A 481 5.53 31.07 17.06
CA ALA A 481 6.73 31.14 17.85
C ALA A 481 8.01 31.05 16.98
N GLU A 482 8.04 30.10 16.04
CA GLU A 482 9.16 29.99 15.08
C GLU A 482 9.31 31.23 14.19
N ARG A 483 8.20 31.85 13.82
CA ARG A 483 8.22 33.09 13.05
C ARG A 483 8.76 34.25 13.89
N ALA A 484 8.28 34.43 15.12
CA ALA A 484 8.75 35.41 16.06
C ALA A 484 10.25 35.23 16.39
N GLU A 485 10.71 33.96 16.51
CA GLU A 485 12.13 33.64 16.74
C GLU A 485 13.01 34.10 15.56
N ARG A 486 12.54 33.90 14.32
CA ARG A 486 13.24 34.41 13.10
C ARG A 486 13.25 35.95 13.00
N GLU A 487 12.20 36.59 13.51
CA GLU A 487 12.09 38.05 13.58
C GLU A 487 12.88 38.66 14.77
N GLY A 488 13.44 37.82 15.67
CA GLY A 488 14.21 38.23 16.85
C GLY A 488 13.37 38.67 18.05
N ASP A 489 12.06 38.47 18.00
CA ASP A 489 11.13 38.82 19.11
C ASP A 489 11.06 37.69 20.14
N TYR A 490 12.10 37.58 20.96
CA TYR A 490 12.21 36.57 22.00
C TYR A 490 11.18 36.72 23.13
N ALA A 491 10.64 37.92 23.35
CA ALA A 491 9.61 38.18 24.34
C ALA A 491 8.31 37.48 23.91
N ARG A 492 7.94 37.61 22.65
CA ARG A 492 6.78 36.95 22.05
C ARG A 492 6.96 35.43 22.00
N VAL A 493 8.16 34.95 21.69
CA VAL A 493 8.48 33.47 21.74
C VAL A 493 8.25 32.93 23.14
N ALA A 494 8.75 33.63 24.16
CA ALA A 494 8.56 33.21 25.55
C ALA A 494 7.07 33.17 25.97
N GLU A 495 6.32 34.22 25.61
CA GLU A 495 4.86 34.25 25.88
C GLU A 495 4.14 33.07 25.23
N ILE A 496 4.43 32.80 23.96
CA ILE A 496 3.77 31.70 23.24
C ILE A 496 4.14 30.36 23.83
N ARG A 497 5.44 30.05 24.00
CA ARG A 497 5.92 28.73 24.44
C ARG A 497 5.57 28.42 25.91
N TYR A 498 5.80 29.40 26.80
CA TYR A 498 5.68 29.16 28.27
C TYR A 498 4.31 29.53 28.85
N SER A 499 3.47 30.25 28.12
CA SER A 499 2.14 30.61 28.60
C SER A 499 1.05 29.95 27.75
N LYS A 500 0.96 30.28 26.45
CA LYS A 500 -0.18 29.84 25.63
C LYS A 500 -0.17 28.35 25.30
N ILE A 501 0.98 27.81 24.88
CA ILE A 501 1.11 26.39 24.55
C ILE A 501 0.93 25.56 25.84
N GLN A 502 1.61 25.95 26.93
CA GLN A 502 1.54 25.23 28.18
C GLN A 502 0.11 25.19 28.78
N ALA A 503 -0.63 26.30 28.65
CA ALA A 503 -2.04 26.34 29.07
C ALA A 503 -2.92 25.35 28.27
N LYS A 504 -2.72 25.27 26.96
CA LYS A 504 -3.45 24.33 26.10
C LYS A 504 -3.08 22.87 26.37
N GLU A 505 -1.80 22.60 26.65
CA GLU A 505 -1.34 21.26 27.03
C GLU A 505 -1.96 20.82 28.36
N GLN A 506 -2.00 21.71 29.36
CA GLN A 506 -2.66 21.43 30.66
C GLN A 506 -4.18 21.20 30.50
N GLU A 507 -4.84 21.99 29.65
CA GLU A 507 -6.24 21.77 29.33
C GLU A 507 -6.45 20.37 28.69
N ASN A 508 -5.59 19.96 27.76
CA ASN A 508 -5.65 18.64 27.16
C ASN A 508 -5.49 17.50 28.18
N VAL A 509 -4.55 17.61 29.11
CA VAL A 509 -4.38 16.64 30.20
C VAL A 509 -5.66 16.52 31.02
N SER A 510 -6.26 17.64 31.43
CA SER A 510 -7.52 17.65 32.20
C SER A 510 -8.67 17.00 31.43
N ILE A 511 -8.80 17.29 30.12
CA ILE A 511 -9.84 16.69 29.26
C ILE A 511 -9.61 15.17 29.10
N GLN A 512 -8.35 14.73 28.94
CA GLN A 512 -8.00 13.31 28.86
C GLN A 512 -8.36 12.55 30.15
N GLU A 513 -8.12 13.16 31.34
CA GLU A 513 -8.53 12.57 32.59
C GLU A 513 -10.07 12.44 32.71
N GLN A 514 -10.79 13.48 32.29
CA GLN A 514 -12.27 13.44 32.25
C GLN A 514 -12.78 12.34 31.32
N LEU A 515 -12.19 12.22 30.14
CA LEU A 515 -12.56 11.22 29.15
C LEU A 515 -12.29 9.79 29.68
N LYS A 516 -11.13 9.57 30.29
CA LYS A 516 -10.78 8.29 30.92
C LYS A 516 -11.73 7.89 32.05
N MET A 517 -12.15 8.86 32.89
CA MET A 517 -13.17 8.62 33.94
C MET A 517 -14.54 8.27 33.33
N MET A 518 -14.91 8.89 32.21
CA MET A 518 -16.20 8.65 31.54
C MET A 518 -16.23 7.30 30.81
N GLN A 519 -15.14 6.91 30.20
CA GLN A 519 -15.03 5.66 29.45
C GLN A 519 -15.05 4.42 30.37
N GLY A 520 -14.41 4.46 31.53
CA GLY A 520 -14.28 3.33 32.46
C GLY A 520 -13.74 2.09 31.74
N ASP A 521 -14.34 0.91 32.02
CA ASP A 521 -13.93 -0.35 31.35
C ASP A 521 -14.55 -0.55 29.97
N LYS A 522 -15.45 0.34 29.50
CA LYS A 522 -16.16 0.24 28.22
C LYS A 522 -16.09 1.55 27.45
N ALA A 523 -14.94 1.81 26.84
CA ALA A 523 -14.79 2.91 25.89
C ALA A 523 -15.64 2.64 24.62
N LEU A 524 -16.45 3.62 24.19
CA LEU A 524 -17.19 3.55 22.94
C LEU A 524 -16.34 4.01 21.73
N ILE A 525 -15.36 4.88 21.99
CA ILE A 525 -14.48 5.44 20.97
C ILE A 525 -13.04 5.16 21.40
N LYS A 526 -12.28 4.52 20.52
CA LYS A 526 -10.82 4.37 20.64
C LYS A 526 -10.16 5.66 20.13
N GLU A 527 -9.12 6.14 20.82
CA GLU A 527 -8.45 7.41 20.44
C GLU A 527 -7.01 7.22 19.96
N GLU A 528 -6.45 6.07 20.26
CA GLU A 528 -5.03 5.78 20.03
C GLU A 528 -4.89 4.60 19.09
N VAL A 529 -3.99 4.75 18.11
CA VAL A 529 -3.53 3.64 17.27
C VAL A 529 -2.53 2.84 18.06
N ASP A 530 -2.78 1.55 18.24
CA ASP A 530 -1.89 0.60 18.90
C ASP A 530 -1.35 -0.49 17.97
N ALA A 531 -0.62 -1.46 18.51
CA ALA A 531 -0.04 -2.55 17.74
C ALA A 531 -1.11 -3.46 17.09
N GLU A 532 -2.30 -3.58 17.70
CA GLU A 532 -3.41 -4.37 17.16
C GLU A 532 -3.98 -3.75 15.88
N ASP A 533 -4.14 -2.41 15.85
CA ASP A 533 -4.62 -1.72 14.64
C ASP A 533 -3.66 -1.91 13.47
N ILE A 534 -2.37 -1.83 13.74
CA ILE A 534 -1.33 -2.11 12.73
C ILE A 534 -1.43 -3.56 12.25
N ALA A 535 -1.56 -4.50 13.17
CA ALA A 535 -1.71 -5.91 12.82
C ALA A 535 -2.98 -6.18 12.01
N ASP A 536 -4.09 -5.45 12.27
CA ASP A 536 -5.32 -5.46 11.47
C ASP A 536 -5.08 -5.02 10.02
N VAL A 537 -4.34 -3.92 9.84
CA VAL A 537 -4.02 -3.41 8.49
C VAL A 537 -3.13 -4.40 7.75
N VAL A 538 -2.07 -4.91 8.40
CA VAL A 538 -1.19 -5.93 7.81
C VAL A 538 -1.99 -7.17 7.43
N SER A 539 -2.94 -7.60 8.28
CA SER A 539 -3.81 -8.76 8.00
C SER A 539 -4.65 -8.56 6.75
N ARG A 540 -5.18 -7.34 6.54
CA ARG A 540 -5.95 -7.02 5.33
C ARG A 540 -5.10 -6.99 4.07
N TRP A 541 -3.89 -6.43 4.15
CA TRP A 541 -3.01 -6.34 3.00
C TRP A 541 -2.45 -7.68 2.56
N THR A 542 -2.08 -8.51 3.54
CA THR A 542 -1.41 -9.79 3.29
C THR A 542 -2.35 -10.99 3.25
N GLY A 543 -3.58 -10.85 3.78
CA GLY A 543 -4.50 -11.95 4.00
C GLY A 543 -4.10 -12.88 5.16
N ILE A 544 -3.09 -12.49 5.97
CA ILE A 544 -2.58 -13.28 7.09
C ILE A 544 -3.27 -12.81 8.37
N PRO A 545 -3.86 -13.66 9.20
CA PRO A 545 -4.55 -13.26 10.42
C PRO A 545 -3.57 -12.86 11.55
N VAL A 546 -2.82 -11.78 11.32
CA VAL A 546 -1.74 -11.30 12.23
C VAL A 546 -2.26 -10.96 13.63
N ASN A 547 -3.50 -10.47 13.76
CA ASN A 547 -4.10 -10.13 15.06
C ASN A 547 -4.22 -11.31 16.00
N LYS A 548 -4.61 -12.46 15.46
CA LYS A 548 -4.68 -13.69 16.25
C LYS A 548 -3.29 -14.20 16.63
N MET A 549 -2.26 -13.78 15.90
CA MET A 549 -0.88 -14.20 16.11
C MET A 549 -0.17 -13.41 17.22
N VAL A 550 -0.52 -12.14 17.48
CA VAL A 550 0.22 -11.28 18.42
C VAL A 550 -0.12 -11.57 19.89
N GLN A 551 -1.38 -11.78 20.24
CA GLN A 551 -1.79 -11.95 21.66
C GLN A 551 -1.80 -13.40 22.14
N SER A 552 -2.12 -14.37 21.30
CA SER A 552 -2.25 -15.77 21.70
C SER A 552 -1.07 -16.66 21.27
N GLU A 553 -0.08 -16.12 20.59
CA GLU A 553 1.00 -16.92 19.96
C GLU A 553 1.80 -17.72 20.99
N LYS A 554 2.17 -17.14 22.11
CA LYS A 554 2.98 -17.84 23.11
C LYS A 554 2.24 -19.02 23.73
N GLU A 555 0.97 -18.86 24.08
CA GLU A 555 0.16 -19.93 24.65
C GLU A 555 -0.21 -21.00 23.62
N LYS A 556 -0.58 -20.57 22.42
CA LYS A 556 -0.87 -21.50 21.31
C LYS A 556 0.34 -22.33 20.94
N LEU A 557 1.51 -21.73 20.80
CA LEU A 557 2.74 -22.45 20.46
C LEU A 557 3.14 -23.47 21.54
N LEU A 558 2.84 -23.19 22.80
CA LEU A 558 3.04 -24.16 23.89
C LEU A 558 2.10 -25.36 23.80
N HIS A 559 0.90 -25.17 23.22
CA HIS A 559 -0.11 -26.21 23.07
C HIS A 559 -0.20 -26.81 21.66
N LEU A 560 0.72 -26.44 20.75
CA LEU A 560 0.73 -26.85 19.35
C LEU A 560 0.62 -28.38 19.16
N GLU A 561 1.34 -29.17 19.92
CA GLU A 561 1.30 -30.62 19.87
C GLU A 561 -0.10 -31.17 20.15
N LYS A 562 -0.76 -30.69 21.20
CA LYS A 562 -2.11 -31.11 21.59
C LYS A 562 -3.13 -30.81 20.50
N GLU A 563 -3.01 -29.65 19.88
CA GLU A 563 -3.91 -29.24 18.78
C GLU A 563 -3.68 -30.08 17.51
N LEU A 564 -2.43 -30.34 17.14
CA LEU A 564 -2.11 -31.22 16.03
C LEU A 564 -2.63 -32.65 16.28
N HIS A 565 -2.52 -33.17 17.52
CA HIS A 565 -3.08 -34.46 17.90
C HIS A 565 -4.62 -34.52 17.83
N SER A 566 -5.32 -33.38 17.95
CA SER A 566 -6.77 -33.32 17.78
C SER A 566 -7.23 -33.74 16.37
N ARG A 567 -6.35 -33.62 15.38
CA ARG A 567 -6.59 -33.89 13.97
C ARG A 567 -5.77 -35.06 13.42
N VAL A 568 -4.55 -35.24 13.93
CA VAL A 568 -3.65 -36.32 13.50
C VAL A 568 -3.43 -37.30 14.65
N ILE A 569 -3.86 -38.52 14.49
CA ILE A 569 -3.74 -39.57 15.48
C ILE A 569 -2.39 -40.28 15.33
N GLY A 570 -1.76 -40.61 16.44
CA GLY A 570 -0.42 -41.17 16.46
C GLY A 570 0.66 -40.15 15.98
N GLN A 571 1.78 -40.67 15.48
CA GLN A 571 2.85 -39.87 14.85
C GLN A 571 3.50 -38.87 15.80
N ASP A 572 3.69 -39.22 17.09
CA ASP A 572 4.18 -38.28 18.13
C ASP A 572 5.53 -37.66 17.80
N GLU A 573 6.47 -38.44 17.19
CA GLU A 573 7.76 -37.95 16.77
C GLU A 573 7.64 -36.83 15.73
N ALA A 574 6.78 -37.04 14.73
CA ALA A 574 6.55 -36.04 13.69
C ALA A 574 5.96 -34.73 14.24
N ILE A 575 4.97 -34.87 15.12
CA ILE A 575 4.29 -33.72 15.72
C ILE A 575 5.26 -32.94 16.62
N ARG A 576 6.07 -33.59 17.44
CA ARG A 576 7.09 -32.95 18.28
C ARG A 576 8.14 -32.22 17.46
N ALA A 577 8.72 -32.89 16.47
CA ALA A 577 9.75 -32.31 15.61
C ALA A 577 9.28 -31.02 14.92
N ILE A 578 8.05 -31.03 14.38
CA ILE A 578 7.46 -29.84 13.77
C ILE A 578 7.21 -28.75 14.82
N ALA A 579 6.65 -29.12 15.96
CA ALA A 579 6.34 -28.17 17.03
C ALA A 579 7.62 -27.46 17.53
N ASP A 580 8.71 -28.21 17.70
CA ASP A 580 9.99 -27.68 18.14
C ASP A 580 10.63 -26.78 17.10
N ALA A 581 10.57 -27.12 15.81
CA ALA A 581 11.07 -26.25 14.74
C ALA A 581 10.29 -24.93 14.65
N VAL A 582 8.96 -25.00 14.73
CA VAL A 582 8.12 -23.81 14.75
C VAL A 582 8.42 -22.93 15.97
N ARG A 583 8.56 -23.54 17.16
CA ARG A 583 8.94 -22.82 18.41
C ARG A 583 10.31 -22.15 18.27
N ARG A 584 11.35 -22.85 17.76
CA ARG A 584 12.70 -22.28 17.53
C ARG A 584 12.63 -21.08 16.60
N SER A 585 11.91 -21.19 15.48
CA SER A 585 11.75 -20.10 14.53
C SER A 585 11.05 -18.89 15.14
N ARG A 586 9.98 -19.11 15.91
CA ARG A 586 9.22 -18.04 16.54
C ARG A 586 9.96 -17.38 17.72
N ALA A 587 10.85 -18.10 18.36
CA ALA A 587 11.74 -17.58 19.40
C ALA A 587 12.95 -16.79 18.82
N GLY A 588 13.08 -16.71 17.49
CA GLY A 588 14.20 -16.03 16.83
C GLY A 588 15.53 -16.78 16.92
N LEU A 589 15.47 -18.10 17.19
CA LEU A 589 16.65 -18.94 17.36
C LEU A 589 17.10 -19.64 16.07
N ASN A 590 16.36 -19.46 14.97
CA ASN A 590 16.71 -19.99 13.66
C ASN A 590 17.53 -18.96 12.85
N ASP A 591 18.27 -19.44 11.84
CA ASP A 591 18.92 -18.59 10.86
C ASP A 591 17.85 -17.77 10.11
N PRO A 592 17.89 -16.42 10.17
CA PRO A 592 16.90 -15.57 9.52
C PRO A 592 16.90 -15.66 7.98
N LYS A 593 17.89 -16.34 7.41
CA LYS A 593 17.98 -16.55 5.96
C LYS A 593 17.23 -17.80 5.49
N ARG A 594 16.93 -18.74 6.37
CA ARG A 594 16.31 -20.03 6.02
C ARG A 594 14.79 -20.04 6.21
N PRO A 595 14.06 -20.99 5.59
CA PRO A 595 12.64 -21.23 5.90
C PRO A 595 12.41 -21.50 7.40
N ILE A 596 11.15 -21.39 7.87
CA ILE A 596 10.75 -21.69 9.25
C ILE A 596 11.16 -23.10 9.65
N GLY A 597 11.00 -24.05 8.74
CA GLY A 597 11.45 -25.43 8.90
C GLY A 597 11.36 -26.20 7.59
N SER A 598 12.18 -27.23 7.46
CA SER A 598 12.26 -28.12 6.29
C SER A 598 12.26 -29.57 6.73
N PHE A 599 11.32 -30.36 6.23
CA PHE A 599 11.06 -31.71 6.69
C PHE A 599 10.94 -32.70 5.54
N ILE A 600 11.46 -33.91 5.73
CA ILE A 600 11.14 -35.07 4.87
C ILE A 600 10.32 -36.07 5.68
N PHE A 601 9.12 -36.38 5.22
CA PHE A 601 8.23 -37.39 5.81
C PHE A 601 8.33 -38.71 5.03
N LEU A 602 8.90 -39.70 5.68
CA LEU A 602 9.05 -41.04 5.15
C LEU A 602 7.93 -41.94 5.71
N GLY A 603 7.42 -42.86 4.95
CA GLY A 603 6.41 -43.83 5.45
C GLY A 603 5.44 -44.31 4.39
N THR A 604 4.64 -45.28 4.78
CA THR A 604 3.66 -45.90 3.90
C THR A 604 2.53 -44.92 3.52
N THR A 605 1.74 -45.29 2.53
CA THR A 605 0.57 -44.49 2.14
C THR A 605 -0.50 -44.53 3.22
N GLY A 606 -1.20 -43.43 3.47
CA GLY A 606 -2.38 -43.39 4.37
C GLY A 606 -2.06 -43.31 5.86
N VAL A 607 -0.82 -43.00 6.26
CA VAL A 607 -0.38 -42.85 7.68
C VAL A 607 -0.51 -41.44 8.22
N GLY A 608 -1.00 -40.45 7.42
CA GLY A 608 -1.27 -39.11 7.89
C GLY A 608 -0.27 -38.04 7.45
N LYS A 609 0.73 -38.31 6.58
CA LYS A 609 1.74 -37.30 6.13
C LYS A 609 1.13 -36.01 5.60
N THR A 610 0.19 -36.11 4.64
CA THR A 610 -0.48 -34.94 4.06
C THR A 610 -1.47 -34.30 5.03
N GLU A 611 -2.08 -35.08 5.92
CA GLU A 611 -3.03 -34.56 6.92
C GLU A 611 -2.31 -33.71 7.98
N LEU A 612 -1.10 -34.11 8.39
CA LEU A 612 -0.28 -33.30 9.30
C LEU A 612 0.11 -31.96 8.67
N ALA A 613 0.44 -31.94 7.38
CA ALA A 613 0.72 -30.68 6.65
C ALA A 613 -0.51 -29.75 6.61
N LYS A 614 -1.72 -30.31 6.41
CA LYS A 614 -2.98 -29.56 6.45
C LYS A 614 -3.31 -29.06 7.85
N ALA A 615 -3.18 -29.90 8.87
CA ALA A 615 -3.41 -29.53 10.26
C ALA A 615 -2.47 -28.40 10.70
N LEU A 616 -1.22 -28.46 10.24
CA LEU A 616 -0.23 -27.40 10.49
C LEU A 616 -0.62 -26.09 9.82
N ALA A 617 -1.08 -26.12 8.55
CA ALA A 617 -1.52 -24.92 7.83
C ALA A 617 -2.75 -24.30 8.51
N GLU A 618 -3.75 -25.11 8.87
CA GLU A 618 -4.94 -24.63 9.58
C GLU A 618 -4.58 -23.98 10.92
N TYR A 619 -3.70 -24.61 11.68
CA TYR A 619 -3.33 -24.12 13.01
C TYR A 619 -2.50 -22.84 12.98
N LEU A 620 -1.49 -22.78 12.10
CA LEU A 620 -0.59 -21.63 12.03
C LEU A 620 -1.18 -20.45 11.27
N PHE A 621 -2.03 -20.71 10.30
CA PHE A 621 -2.54 -19.71 9.35
C PHE A 621 -4.06 -19.57 9.34
N ASP A 622 -4.78 -20.29 10.25
CA ASP A 622 -6.26 -20.30 10.38
C ASP A 622 -7.02 -20.74 9.10
N ASP A 623 -6.29 -21.33 8.13
CA ASP A 623 -6.89 -21.82 6.87
C ASP A 623 -6.07 -23.00 6.32
N GLU A 624 -6.71 -24.15 6.15
CA GLU A 624 -6.08 -25.33 5.52
C GLU A 624 -5.66 -25.10 4.07
N ASN A 625 -6.25 -24.08 3.39
CA ASN A 625 -5.88 -23.69 2.04
C ASN A 625 -4.58 -22.86 1.98
N MET A 626 -4.01 -22.49 3.11
CA MET A 626 -2.66 -21.91 3.20
C MET A 626 -1.57 -22.98 3.05
N MET A 627 -1.90 -24.04 2.34
CA MET A 627 -0.97 -25.08 1.90
C MET A 627 -0.89 -25.10 0.37
N THR A 628 0.33 -25.01 -0.16
CA THR A 628 0.61 -25.21 -1.59
C THR A 628 1.11 -26.63 -1.79
N ARG A 629 0.33 -27.49 -2.44
CA ARG A 629 0.73 -28.86 -2.75
C ARG A 629 1.22 -28.95 -4.19
N ILE A 630 2.41 -29.52 -4.36
CA ILE A 630 3.04 -29.77 -5.67
C ILE A 630 3.37 -31.27 -5.74
N ASP A 631 2.75 -31.98 -6.67
CA ASP A 631 2.97 -33.40 -6.90
C ASP A 631 4.19 -33.58 -7.81
N MET A 632 5.24 -34.18 -7.28
CA MET A 632 6.51 -34.35 -7.98
C MET A 632 6.43 -35.39 -9.11
N SER A 633 5.39 -36.20 -9.18
CA SER A 633 5.14 -37.08 -10.32
C SER A 633 4.89 -36.32 -11.63
N GLU A 634 4.47 -35.03 -11.55
CA GLU A 634 4.33 -34.15 -12.72
C GLU A 634 5.66 -33.51 -13.16
N TYR A 635 6.75 -33.65 -12.39
CA TYR A 635 8.03 -33.00 -12.57
C TYR A 635 9.20 -33.98 -12.75
N GLN A 636 8.91 -35.13 -13.40
CA GLN A 636 9.90 -36.16 -13.70
C GLN A 636 10.82 -35.78 -14.89
N GLU A 637 10.33 -34.92 -15.79
CA GLU A 637 11.06 -34.51 -16.97
C GLU A 637 11.69 -33.13 -16.80
N LYS A 638 12.84 -32.91 -17.42
CA LYS A 638 13.59 -31.65 -17.35
C LYS A 638 12.73 -30.42 -17.79
N HIS A 639 11.90 -30.60 -18.80
CA HIS A 639 11.04 -29.52 -19.29
C HIS A 639 9.94 -29.13 -18.28
N ALA A 640 9.51 -30.09 -17.47
CA ALA A 640 8.51 -29.83 -16.43
C ALA A 640 9.07 -28.97 -15.30
N VAL A 641 10.38 -29.07 -15.00
CA VAL A 641 11.03 -28.32 -13.92
C VAL A 641 10.94 -26.79 -14.14
N SER A 642 11.02 -26.33 -15.41
CA SER A 642 10.87 -24.90 -15.72
C SER A 642 9.48 -24.34 -15.33
N ARG A 643 8.44 -25.17 -15.22
CA ARG A 643 7.13 -24.72 -14.75
C ARG A 643 7.12 -24.33 -13.25
N LEU A 644 8.07 -24.80 -12.46
CA LEU A 644 8.19 -24.41 -11.05
C LEU A 644 8.64 -22.94 -10.89
N VAL A 645 9.61 -22.53 -11.72
CA VAL A 645 10.26 -21.21 -11.63
C VAL A 645 9.75 -20.24 -12.72
N GLY A 646 9.20 -20.77 -13.80
CA GLY A 646 8.77 -20.06 -15.00
C GLY A 646 9.65 -20.35 -16.20
N ALA A 647 9.10 -20.27 -17.42
CA ALA A 647 9.81 -20.51 -18.66
C ALA A 647 10.85 -19.40 -18.95
N PRO A 648 12.02 -19.72 -19.52
CA PRO A 648 13.01 -18.72 -19.92
C PRO A 648 12.46 -17.75 -21.00
N PRO A 649 13.06 -16.55 -21.16
CA PRO A 649 12.68 -15.61 -22.19
C PRO A 649 12.70 -16.25 -23.59
N GLY A 650 11.61 -16.06 -24.35
CA GLY A 650 11.45 -16.59 -25.70
C GLY A 650 10.77 -17.95 -25.80
N TYR A 651 10.45 -18.62 -24.70
CA TYR A 651 9.68 -19.85 -24.69
C TYR A 651 8.19 -19.60 -24.39
N VAL A 652 7.32 -20.49 -24.88
CA VAL A 652 5.87 -20.45 -24.61
C VAL A 652 5.64 -20.56 -23.10
N GLY A 653 4.80 -19.69 -22.53
CA GLY A 653 4.53 -19.64 -21.11
C GLY A 653 5.45 -18.69 -20.29
N TYR A 654 6.31 -17.89 -20.93
CA TYR A 654 7.16 -16.91 -20.22
C TYR A 654 6.35 -15.91 -19.39
N ASP A 655 5.18 -15.50 -19.86
CA ASP A 655 4.33 -14.51 -19.17
C ASP A 655 3.55 -15.09 -17.97
N GLU A 656 3.38 -16.42 -17.92
CA GLU A 656 2.53 -17.08 -16.91
C GLU A 656 3.21 -17.19 -15.53
N GLY A 657 4.50 -16.99 -15.38
CA GLY A 657 5.23 -17.17 -14.13
C GLY A 657 5.35 -18.64 -13.71
N GLY A 658 6.17 -18.94 -12.71
CA GLY A 658 6.35 -20.30 -12.19
C GLY A 658 5.29 -20.71 -11.17
N GLN A 659 4.85 -21.95 -11.20
CA GLN A 659 3.82 -22.44 -10.27
C GLN A 659 4.25 -22.32 -8.81
N LEU A 660 5.48 -22.70 -8.48
CA LEU A 660 6.02 -22.60 -7.12
C LEU A 660 6.25 -21.13 -6.73
N THR A 661 6.92 -20.38 -7.60
CA THR A 661 7.28 -18.98 -7.32
C THR A 661 6.05 -18.09 -7.20
N GLU A 662 5.06 -18.27 -8.08
CA GLU A 662 3.82 -17.49 -8.02
C GLU A 662 2.94 -17.87 -6.84
N ALA A 663 2.87 -19.16 -6.48
CA ALA A 663 2.11 -19.63 -5.32
C ALA A 663 2.66 -19.03 -4.02
N VAL A 664 3.98 -19.07 -3.83
CA VAL A 664 4.63 -18.51 -2.62
C VAL A 664 4.61 -16.98 -2.63
N ARG A 665 4.73 -16.34 -3.79
CA ARG A 665 4.59 -14.89 -3.92
C ARG A 665 3.21 -14.42 -3.47
N ARG A 666 2.15 -15.17 -3.82
CA ARG A 666 0.78 -14.86 -3.39
C ARG A 666 0.48 -15.25 -1.94
N LYS A 667 1.14 -16.30 -1.46
CA LYS A 667 0.98 -16.83 -0.09
C LYS A 667 2.35 -16.99 0.56
N PRO A 668 3.01 -15.88 0.95
CA PRO A 668 4.37 -15.94 1.52
C PRO A 668 4.42 -16.61 2.88
N TYR A 669 3.28 -16.77 3.55
CA TYR A 669 3.06 -17.55 4.76
C TYR A 669 2.24 -18.77 4.41
N SER A 670 2.89 -19.88 4.18
CA SER A 670 2.20 -21.12 3.79
C SER A 670 3.05 -22.34 4.09
N VAL A 671 2.39 -23.49 4.11
CA VAL A 671 3.05 -24.80 4.05
C VAL A 671 3.22 -25.16 2.58
N VAL A 672 4.46 -25.40 2.15
CA VAL A 672 4.76 -25.90 0.80
C VAL A 672 5.01 -27.39 0.89
N LEU A 673 4.10 -28.16 0.33
CA LEU A 673 4.15 -29.63 0.34
C LEU A 673 4.59 -30.15 -1.03
N PHE A 674 5.76 -30.76 -1.08
CA PHE A 674 6.24 -31.51 -2.24
C PHE A 674 5.91 -32.99 -2.03
N ASP A 675 4.93 -33.49 -2.77
CA ASP A 675 4.46 -34.87 -2.62
C ASP A 675 5.24 -35.81 -3.54
N GLU A 676 5.65 -36.97 -3.04
CA GLU A 676 6.42 -38.01 -3.75
C GLU A 676 7.76 -37.48 -4.31
N ILE A 677 8.56 -36.84 -3.44
CA ILE A 677 9.82 -36.17 -3.81
C ILE A 677 10.82 -37.09 -4.55
N GLU A 678 10.78 -38.40 -4.30
CA GLU A 678 11.61 -39.40 -4.97
C GLU A 678 11.36 -39.51 -6.49
N LYS A 679 10.22 -39.02 -6.98
CA LYS A 679 9.89 -39.00 -8.40
C LYS A 679 10.39 -37.75 -9.13
N ALA A 680 10.87 -36.74 -8.41
CA ALA A 680 11.31 -35.49 -8.97
C ALA A 680 12.56 -35.65 -9.84
N HIS A 681 12.64 -34.86 -10.92
CA HIS A 681 13.86 -34.72 -11.72
C HIS A 681 15.00 -34.15 -10.86
N PRO A 682 16.26 -34.56 -11.05
CA PRO A 682 17.41 -34.06 -10.29
C PRO A 682 17.55 -32.53 -10.23
N ASP A 683 17.11 -31.82 -11.26
CA ASP A 683 17.17 -30.35 -11.29
C ASP A 683 16.19 -29.68 -10.29
N VAL A 684 15.14 -30.38 -9.84
CA VAL A 684 14.26 -29.89 -8.78
C VAL A 684 15.04 -29.72 -7.46
N PHE A 685 15.90 -30.67 -7.15
CA PHE A 685 16.73 -30.58 -5.95
C PHE A 685 17.70 -29.38 -6.00
N ASN A 686 18.20 -29.01 -7.18
CA ASN A 686 19.05 -27.83 -7.34
C ASN A 686 18.28 -26.53 -7.05
N ILE A 687 17.01 -26.45 -7.45
CA ILE A 687 16.14 -25.32 -7.13
C ILE A 687 15.86 -25.26 -5.63
N LEU A 688 15.51 -26.41 -5.04
CA LEU A 688 15.21 -26.49 -3.61
C LEU A 688 16.44 -26.21 -2.72
N LEU A 689 17.66 -26.53 -3.15
CA LEU A 689 18.89 -26.15 -2.43
C LEU A 689 18.98 -24.64 -2.23
N GLN A 690 18.67 -23.84 -3.26
CA GLN A 690 18.65 -22.38 -3.12
C GLN A 690 17.60 -21.91 -2.12
N VAL A 691 16.43 -22.54 -2.12
CA VAL A 691 15.36 -22.23 -1.17
C VAL A 691 15.77 -22.58 0.26
N LEU A 692 16.39 -23.74 0.47
CA LEU A 692 16.79 -24.22 1.80
C LEU A 692 17.97 -23.45 2.38
N ASP A 693 18.92 -22.98 1.56
CA ASP A 693 20.09 -22.24 2.01
C ASP A 693 19.82 -20.74 2.20
N ASP A 694 19.21 -20.10 1.19
CA ASP A 694 19.04 -18.65 1.13
C ASP A 694 17.63 -18.18 1.50
N GLY A 695 16.64 -19.11 1.62
CA GLY A 695 15.22 -18.77 1.85
C GLY A 695 14.63 -17.95 0.73
N ARG A 696 15.16 -18.01 -0.47
CA ARG A 696 14.68 -17.26 -1.63
C ARG A 696 14.85 -18.04 -2.92
N LEU A 697 14.05 -17.72 -3.90
CA LEU A 697 14.14 -18.29 -5.24
C LEU A 697 13.89 -17.18 -6.27
N THR A 698 14.79 -17.05 -7.25
CA THR A 698 14.62 -16.06 -8.33
C THR A 698 13.76 -16.66 -9.43
N ASP A 699 12.68 -15.96 -9.80
CA ASP A 699 11.79 -16.36 -10.88
C ASP A 699 12.39 -16.04 -12.27
N ASN A 700 11.70 -16.49 -13.33
CA ASN A 700 12.10 -16.25 -14.71
C ASN A 700 12.12 -14.77 -15.14
N LYS A 701 11.46 -13.89 -14.37
CA LYS A 701 11.41 -12.43 -14.57
C LYS A 701 12.49 -11.70 -13.75
N GLY A 702 13.37 -12.43 -13.08
CA GLY A 702 14.43 -11.87 -12.22
C GLY A 702 13.97 -11.43 -10.84
N ARG A 703 12.72 -11.71 -10.44
CA ARG A 703 12.17 -11.32 -9.13
C ARG A 703 12.57 -12.34 -8.07
N ASN A 704 12.99 -11.86 -6.91
CA ASN A 704 13.28 -12.70 -5.76
C ASN A 704 12.00 -13.02 -4.99
N VAL A 705 11.64 -14.31 -4.93
CA VAL A 705 10.51 -14.81 -4.15
C VAL A 705 11.02 -15.27 -2.78
N ASN A 706 10.41 -14.78 -1.72
CA ASN A 706 10.84 -15.03 -0.34
C ASN A 706 10.15 -16.26 0.25
N PHE A 707 10.93 -17.25 0.67
CA PHE A 707 10.50 -18.49 1.32
C PHE A 707 10.78 -18.53 2.83
N LYS A 708 11.34 -17.47 3.42
CA LYS A 708 11.75 -17.45 4.84
C LYS A 708 10.58 -17.69 5.80
N ASN A 709 9.39 -17.36 5.37
CA ASN A 709 8.18 -17.53 6.17
C ASN A 709 7.36 -18.77 5.78
N THR A 710 7.93 -19.68 4.99
CA THR A 710 7.29 -20.95 4.62
C THR A 710 7.79 -22.10 5.46
N ILE A 711 6.96 -23.13 5.59
CA ILE A 711 7.36 -24.45 6.10
C ILE A 711 7.39 -25.39 4.91
N ILE A 712 8.52 -26.01 4.67
CA ILE A 712 8.74 -26.91 3.55
C ILE A 712 8.62 -28.35 4.03
N ILE A 713 7.65 -29.08 3.47
CA ILE A 713 7.42 -30.49 3.76
C ILE A 713 7.55 -31.28 2.45
N MET A 714 8.36 -32.31 2.49
CA MET A 714 8.55 -33.25 1.38
C MET A 714 8.04 -34.61 1.83
N THR A 715 7.17 -35.25 1.08
CA THR A 715 6.75 -36.64 1.41
C THR A 715 7.43 -37.64 0.49
N SER A 716 7.71 -38.80 1.01
CA SER A 716 8.24 -39.93 0.26
C SER A 716 7.61 -41.25 0.72
N ASN A 717 7.36 -42.12 -0.25
CA ASN A 717 6.91 -43.49 -0.01
C ASN A 717 8.08 -44.50 -0.11
N MET A 718 9.31 -43.99 -0.18
CA MET A 718 10.51 -44.83 -0.26
C MET A 718 10.64 -45.71 0.98
N GLY A 719 11.04 -46.96 0.78
CA GLY A 719 11.15 -47.94 1.86
C GLY A 719 9.83 -48.49 2.42
N SER A 720 8.68 -48.18 1.79
CA SER A 720 7.34 -48.61 2.29
C SER A 720 7.23 -50.13 2.48
N ALA A 721 7.82 -50.94 1.59
CA ALA A 721 7.86 -52.39 1.73
C ALA A 721 8.68 -52.83 2.95
N LEU A 722 9.87 -52.26 3.12
CA LEU A 722 10.76 -52.52 4.23
C LEU A 722 10.13 -52.13 5.58
N ILE A 723 9.48 -50.98 5.65
CA ILE A 723 8.73 -50.52 6.83
C ILE A 723 7.67 -51.53 7.19
N ARG A 724 6.84 -51.94 6.24
CA ARG A 724 5.78 -52.93 6.48
C ARG A 724 6.34 -54.26 6.98
N ASP A 725 7.35 -54.81 6.33
CA ASP A 725 7.92 -56.11 6.67
C ASP A 725 8.57 -56.12 8.07
N ASN A 726 9.21 -55.03 8.46
CA ASN A 726 9.82 -54.88 9.77
C ASN A 726 8.76 -54.68 10.85
N PHE A 727 7.76 -53.84 10.62
CA PHE A 727 6.65 -53.62 11.57
C PHE A 727 5.70 -54.80 11.70
N ALA A 728 5.54 -55.62 10.67
CA ALA A 728 4.79 -56.89 10.78
C ALA A 728 5.44 -57.90 11.73
N LYS A 729 6.74 -57.79 11.99
CA LYS A 729 7.52 -58.63 12.89
C LYS A 729 7.75 -58.00 14.28
N MET A 730 7.19 -56.79 14.49
CA MET A 730 7.37 -56.01 15.71
C MET A 730 6.52 -56.63 16.84
N THR A 731 7.12 -56.72 18.03
CA THR A 731 6.45 -57.07 19.29
C THR A 731 6.63 -55.92 20.27
N ASP A 732 5.86 -55.85 21.35
CA ASP A 732 5.96 -54.81 22.35
C ASP A 732 7.33 -54.75 23.02
N GLU A 733 8.05 -55.86 23.08
CA GLU A 733 9.38 -55.96 23.67
C GLU A 733 10.50 -55.42 22.77
N ASN A 734 10.32 -55.45 21.44
CA ASN A 734 11.35 -54.98 20.48
C ASN A 734 10.98 -53.74 19.69
N LYS A 735 9.94 -53.02 20.12
CA LYS A 735 9.34 -51.92 19.40
C LYS A 735 10.37 -50.81 19.09
N ASP A 736 11.06 -50.30 20.07
CA ASP A 736 11.99 -49.19 19.94
C ASP A 736 13.19 -49.58 19.08
N GLU A 737 13.74 -50.78 19.26
CA GLU A 737 14.84 -51.30 18.45
C GLU A 737 14.44 -51.50 16.98
N THR A 738 13.25 -52.00 16.75
CA THR A 738 12.74 -52.22 15.38
C THR A 738 12.48 -50.90 14.68
N VAL A 739 11.94 -49.88 15.35
CA VAL A 739 11.74 -48.54 14.81
C VAL A 739 13.07 -47.95 14.41
N GLU A 740 14.07 -47.92 15.30
CA GLU A 740 15.38 -47.29 15.05
C GLU A 740 16.13 -47.99 13.91
N LYS A 741 16.15 -49.31 13.91
CA LYS A 741 16.76 -50.09 12.84
C LYS A 741 16.08 -49.90 11.49
N THR A 742 14.78 -49.83 11.48
CA THR A 742 14.01 -49.55 10.23
C THR A 742 14.30 -48.16 9.73
N LYS A 743 14.38 -47.18 10.63
CA LYS A 743 14.73 -45.77 10.31
C LYS A 743 16.14 -45.69 9.68
N GLU A 744 17.15 -46.37 10.25
CA GLU A 744 18.49 -46.41 9.67
C GLU A 744 18.50 -47.00 8.26
N GLN A 745 17.79 -48.12 8.07
CA GLN A 745 17.72 -48.79 6.76
C GLN A 745 17.05 -47.93 5.70
N VAL A 746 15.95 -47.23 6.05
CA VAL A 746 15.26 -46.33 5.15
C VAL A 746 16.08 -45.09 4.85
N LEU A 747 16.80 -44.57 5.83
CA LEU A 747 17.75 -43.45 5.64
C LEU A 747 18.89 -43.81 4.69
N ASP A 748 19.39 -45.03 4.77
CA ASP A 748 20.45 -45.50 3.84
C ASP A 748 19.92 -45.68 2.40
N MET A 749 18.66 -46.12 2.23
CA MET A 749 18.01 -46.11 0.92
C MET A 749 17.84 -44.71 0.39
N LEU A 750 17.45 -43.75 1.25
CA LEU A 750 17.26 -42.34 0.88
C LEU A 750 18.61 -41.71 0.43
N LYS A 751 19.73 -41.97 1.11
CA LYS A 751 21.06 -41.52 0.75
C LYS A 751 21.53 -42.04 -0.61
N GLN A 752 21.08 -43.22 -1.04
CA GLN A 752 21.38 -43.76 -2.37
C GLN A 752 20.63 -43.06 -3.50
N THR A 753 19.46 -42.46 -3.21
CA THR A 753 18.56 -41.84 -4.20
C THR A 753 18.69 -40.33 -4.23
N ILE A 754 18.84 -39.71 -3.06
CA ILE A 754 18.91 -38.25 -2.91
C ILE A 754 20.35 -37.85 -2.54
N ARG A 755 20.89 -36.81 -3.17
CA ARG A 755 22.24 -36.33 -2.94
C ARG A 755 22.47 -35.97 -1.48
N PRO A 756 23.64 -36.36 -0.88
CA PRO A 756 23.91 -36.05 0.52
C PRO A 756 23.90 -34.56 0.85
N GLU A 757 24.34 -33.71 -0.10
CA GLU A 757 24.31 -32.25 0.07
C GLU A 757 22.91 -31.69 0.28
N PHE A 758 21.89 -32.31 -0.32
CA PHE A 758 20.51 -31.92 -0.14
C PHE A 758 19.98 -32.37 1.23
N LEU A 759 20.27 -33.64 1.60
CA LEU A 759 19.83 -34.17 2.89
C LEU A 759 20.42 -33.40 4.08
N ASN A 760 21.64 -32.91 3.97
CA ASN A 760 22.31 -32.11 5.00
C ASN A 760 21.69 -30.71 5.17
N ARG A 761 20.81 -30.25 4.27
CA ARG A 761 20.09 -28.98 4.37
C ARG A 761 18.70 -29.10 4.99
N ILE A 762 18.22 -30.32 5.12
CA ILE A 762 16.92 -30.62 5.73
C ILE A 762 17.09 -30.56 7.25
N ASP A 763 16.16 -29.88 7.93
CA ASP A 763 16.21 -29.74 9.38
C ASP A 763 15.92 -31.06 10.06
N GLU A 764 14.92 -31.83 9.58
CA GLU A 764 14.58 -33.13 10.15
C GLU A 764 14.02 -34.11 9.11
N ILE A 765 14.44 -35.38 9.23
CA ILE A 765 13.91 -36.50 8.44
C ILE A 765 13.11 -37.40 9.40
N ILE A 766 11.83 -37.50 9.18
CA ILE A 766 10.86 -38.10 10.10
C ILE A 766 10.24 -39.33 9.48
N MET A 767 10.27 -40.45 10.20
CA MET A 767 9.62 -41.68 9.77
C MET A 767 8.24 -41.79 10.41
N PHE A 768 7.20 -41.84 9.57
CA PHE A 768 5.83 -42.13 9.97
C PHE A 768 5.67 -43.63 10.18
N THR A 769 5.20 -44.00 11.34
CA THR A 769 4.94 -45.39 11.70
C THR A 769 3.61 -45.87 11.11
N PRO A 770 3.48 -47.18 10.73
CA PRO A 770 2.19 -47.76 10.37
C PRO A 770 1.22 -47.60 11.51
N LEU A 771 -0.05 -47.31 11.17
CA LEU A 771 -1.14 -47.17 12.14
C LEU A 771 -1.55 -48.51 12.75
N ASN A 772 -1.73 -48.53 14.06
CA ASN A 772 -2.30 -49.70 14.74
C ASN A 772 -3.84 -49.65 14.76
N ARG A 773 -4.47 -50.73 15.18
CA ARG A 773 -5.96 -50.89 15.17
C ARG A 773 -6.64 -49.83 16.04
N THR A 774 -6.13 -49.55 17.21
CA THR A 774 -6.68 -48.52 18.10
C THR A 774 -6.62 -47.13 17.49
N GLU A 775 -5.51 -46.79 16.85
CA GLU A 775 -5.35 -45.51 16.11
C GLU A 775 -6.35 -45.40 14.94
N ILE A 776 -6.63 -46.50 14.22
CA ILE A 776 -7.65 -46.52 13.16
C ILE A 776 -9.06 -46.29 13.73
N GLU A 777 -9.42 -46.91 14.87
CA GLU A 777 -10.69 -46.66 15.56
C GLU A 777 -10.84 -45.18 15.96
N GLU A 778 -9.79 -44.57 16.46
CA GLU A 778 -9.77 -43.14 16.77
C GLU A 778 -9.95 -42.27 15.53
N ILE A 779 -9.31 -42.62 14.38
CA ILE A 779 -9.45 -41.92 13.09
C ILE A 779 -10.90 -42.03 12.59
N VAL A 780 -11.53 -43.23 12.67
CA VAL A 780 -12.94 -43.39 12.36
C VAL A 780 -13.78 -42.48 13.24
N GLY A 781 -13.51 -42.45 14.54
CA GLY A 781 -14.18 -41.54 15.49
C GLY A 781 -14.05 -40.05 15.11
N LEU A 782 -12.88 -39.62 14.64
CA LEU A 782 -12.67 -38.26 14.13
C LEU A 782 -13.53 -37.94 12.91
N HIS A 783 -13.56 -38.85 11.93
CA HIS A 783 -14.39 -38.68 10.74
C HIS A 783 -15.88 -38.65 11.06
N ILE A 784 -16.33 -39.52 11.96
CA ILE A 784 -17.73 -39.53 12.42
C ILE A 784 -18.10 -38.21 13.12
N ARG A 785 -17.26 -37.71 14.03
CA ARG A 785 -17.48 -36.40 14.65
C ARG A 785 -17.59 -35.25 13.64
N GLY A 786 -16.79 -35.29 12.57
CA GLY A 786 -16.90 -34.38 11.45
C GLY A 786 -18.28 -34.44 10.76
N ILE A 787 -18.77 -35.67 10.48
CA ILE A 787 -20.09 -35.92 9.88
C ILE A 787 -21.19 -35.46 10.82
N GLN A 788 -21.09 -35.74 12.12
CA GLN A 788 -22.07 -35.31 13.14
C GLN A 788 -22.24 -33.80 13.11
N ARG A 789 -21.11 -33.03 13.12
CA ARG A 789 -21.15 -31.58 13.02
C ARG A 789 -21.80 -31.09 11.72
N MET A 790 -21.44 -31.70 10.60
CA MET A 790 -22.01 -31.37 9.29
C MET A 790 -23.52 -31.59 9.23
N LEU A 791 -23.99 -32.77 9.68
CA LEU A 791 -25.40 -33.13 9.67
C LEU A 791 -26.22 -32.25 10.63
N LYS A 792 -25.65 -31.89 11.79
CA LYS A 792 -26.30 -30.99 12.74
C LYS A 792 -26.44 -29.57 12.18
N ALA A 793 -25.40 -29.08 11.49
CA ALA A 793 -25.40 -27.72 10.89
C ALA A 793 -26.32 -27.62 9.67
N SER A 794 -26.37 -28.64 8.80
CA SER A 794 -27.10 -28.60 7.53
C SER A 794 -28.55 -29.07 7.61
N GLY A 795 -28.92 -29.91 8.60
CA GLY A 795 -30.24 -30.51 8.66
C GLY A 795 -30.79 -30.74 10.08
N GLY A 796 -30.11 -30.27 11.14
CA GLY A 796 -30.52 -30.48 12.53
C GLY A 796 -30.47 -31.97 13.00
N ILE A 797 -29.87 -32.87 12.20
CA ILE A 797 -29.82 -34.29 12.48
C ILE A 797 -28.80 -34.58 13.59
N ASP A 798 -29.25 -35.13 14.71
CA ASP A 798 -28.38 -35.60 15.78
C ASP A 798 -28.02 -37.07 15.58
N LEU A 799 -26.73 -37.33 15.33
CA LEU A 799 -26.22 -38.67 15.02
C LEU A 799 -25.40 -39.21 16.19
N LYS A 800 -25.68 -40.40 16.64
CA LYS A 800 -24.91 -41.14 17.67
C LYS A 800 -24.36 -42.42 17.06
N VAL A 801 -23.20 -42.86 17.53
CA VAL A 801 -22.55 -44.08 17.03
C VAL A 801 -22.12 -44.93 18.22
N THR A 802 -22.46 -46.22 18.19
CA THR A 802 -22.06 -47.19 19.23
C THR A 802 -20.58 -47.58 19.06
N PRO A 803 -19.88 -48.01 20.15
CA PRO A 803 -18.51 -48.51 20.05
C PRO A 803 -18.39 -49.72 19.09
N ALA A 804 -19.38 -50.61 19.07
CA ALA A 804 -19.41 -51.76 18.14
C ALA A 804 -19.45 -51.35 16.66
N ALA A 805 -20.21 -50.29 16.34
CA ALA A 805 -20.25 -49.73 14.99
C ALA A 805 -18.94 -49.03 14.60
N LEU A 806 -18.23 -48.36 15.57
CA LEU A 806 -16.92 -47.78 15.33
C LEU A 806 -15.86 -48.86 15.02
N THR A 807 -15.83 -49.94 15.80
CA THR A 807 -14.92 -51.07 15.57
C THR A 807 -15.18 -51.72 14.21
N TYR A 808 -16.45 -51.95 13.85
CA TYR A 808 -16.81 -52.51 12.53
C TYR A 808 -16.35 -51.59 11.37
N LEU A 809 -16.56 -50.29 11.50
CA LEU A 809 -16.09 -49.32 10.51
C LEU A 809 -14.57 -49.27 10.41
N ALA A 810 -13.85 -49.44 11.51
CA ALA A 810 -12.40 -49.51 11.54
C ALA A 810 -11.88 -50.76 10.82
N ASP A 811 -12.48 -51.92 11.06
CA ASP A 811 -12.13 -53.20 10.40
C ASP A 811 -12.40 -53.15 8.88
N GLU A 812 -13.54 -52.59 8.45
CA GLU A 812 -13.88 -52.37 7.03
C GLU A 812 -13.06 -51.25 6.33
N GLY A 813 -12.57 -50.32 7.11
CA GLY A 813 -11.79 -49.17 6.62
C GLY A 813 -10.28 -49.37 6.70
N TYR A 814 -9.77 -50.36 7.35
CA TYR A 814 -8.35 -50.65 7.45
C TYR A 814 -7.84 -51.53 6.31
N ASP A 815 -6.75 -51.12 5.73
CA ASP A 815 -6.02 -51.88 4.72
C ASP A 815 -4.53 -51.79 5.02
N PRO A 816 -3.82 -52.93 5.17
CA PRO A 816 -2.38 -52.94 5.46
C PRO A 816 -1.52 -52.25 4.40
N GLU A 817 -1.97 -52.14 3.16
CA GLU A 817 -1.25 -51.46 2.07
C GLU A 817 -1.56 -49.99 2.02
N PHE A 818 -2.82 -49.59 2.26
CA PHE A 818 -3.31 -48.24 2.09
C PHE A 818 -3.59 -47.49 3.41
N GLY A 819 -3.32 -48.12 4.56
CA GLY A 819 -3.49 -47.54 5.90
C GLY A 819 -4.93 -47.08 6.16
N ALA A 820 -5.12 -45.86 6.65
CA ALA A 820 -6.43 -45.26 6.91
C ALA A 820 -7.11 -44.65 5.67
N ARG A 821 -6.50 -44.72 4.46
CA ARG A 821 -7.05 -44.10 3.25
C ARG A 821 -8.44 -44.63 2.85
N PRO A 822 -8.75 -45.95 3.00
CA PRO A 822 -10.06 -46.47 2.72
C PRO A 822 -11.15 -46.09 3.73
N VAL A 823 -10.81 -45.66 4.95
CA VAL A 823 -11.75 -45.31 6.03
C VAL A 823 -12.83 -44.32 5.54
N LYS A 824 -12.42 -43.26 4.90
CA LYS A 824 -13.35 -42.24 4.38
C LYS A 824 -14.36 -42.85 3.37
N ARG A 825 -13.88 -43.73 2.49
CA ARG A 825 -14.74 -44.44 1.51
C ARG A 825 -15.67 -45.41 2.19
N ALA A 826 -15.21 -46.17 3.19
CA ALA A 826 -16.01 -47.06 3.99
C ALA A 826 -17.13 -46.29 4.70
N ILE A 827 -16.85 -45.20 5.36
CA ILE A 827 -17.84 -44.32 6.00
C ILE A 827 -18.86 -43.80 4.98
N HIS A 828 -18.43 -43.30 3.83
CA HIS A 828 -19.37 -42.88 2.78
C HIS A 828 -20.29 -44.00 2.31
N ARG A 829 -19.74 -45.20 2.05
CA ARG A 829 -20.48 -46.36 1.57
C ARG A 829 -21.44 -46.89 2.63
N LEU A 830 -20.94 -47.11 3.84
CA LEU A 830 -21.66 -47.85 4.88
C LEU A 830 -22.53 -46.97 5.77
N VAL A 831 -22.16 -45.68 5.95
CA VAL A 831 -22.91 -44.74 6.78
C VAL A 831 -23.74 -43.78 5.92
N LEU A 832 -23.14 -42.91 5.15
CA LEU A 832 -23.85 -41.79 4.50
C LEU A 832 -24.84 -42.30 3.42
N ASN A 833 -24.41 -43.24 2.56
CA ASN A 833 -25.26 -43.74 1.50
C ASN A 833 -26.43 -44.57 2.08
N LYS A 834 -26.22 -45.28 3.18
CA LYS A 834 -27.25 -46.08 3.80
C LYS A 834 -28.21 -45.20 4.61
N LEU A 835 -27.68 -44.29 5.40
CA LEU A 835 -28.48 -43.33 6.15
C LEU A 835 -29.37 -42.48 5.21
N SER A 836 -28.83 -42.00 4.08
CA SER A 836 -29.64 -41.26 3.10
C SER A 836 -30.79 -42.06 2.54
N LYS A 837 -30.60 -43.38 2.25
CA LYS A 837 -31.65 -44.26 1.79
C LYS A 837 -32.71 -44.51 2.86
N ASP A 838 -32.31 -44.72 4.12
CA ASP A 838 -33.23 -45.00 5.22
C ASP A 838 -34.05 -43.77 5.60
N ILE A 839 -33.44 -42.53 5.50
CA ILE A 839 -34.17 -41.28 5.66
C ILE A 839 -35.19 -41.10 4.52
N LEU A 840 -34.81 -41.30 3.25
CA LEU A 840 -35.72 -41.17 2.11
C LEU A 840 -36.83 -42.21 2.11
N ALA A 841 -36.57 -43.41 2.63
CA ALA A 841 -37.54 -44.48 2.80
C ALA A 841 -38.41 -44.29 4.06
N GLN A 842 -38.26 -43.21 4.80
CA GLN A 842 -38.99 -42.95 6.06
C GLN A 842 -38.81 -44.03 7.13
N LYS A 843 -37.70 -44.75 7.09
CA LYS A 843 -37.36 -45.77 8.10
C LYS A 843 -36.74 -45.16 9.34
N VAL A 844 -36.17 -43.94 9.19
CA VAL A 844 -35.52 -43.18 10.23
C VAL A 844 -36.00 -41.73 10.14
N ASP A 845 -36.41 -41.18 11.27
CA ASP A 845 -36.88 -39.80 11.37
C ASP A 845 -35.74 -38.82 11.62
N ARG A 846 -35.73 -37.68 10.94
CA ARG A 846 -34.74 -36.65 11.06
C ARG A 846 -34.86 -35.81 12.33
N GLU A 847 -36.09 -35.72 12.86
CA GLU A 847 -36.40 -34.86 14.02
C GLU A 847 -35.97 -35.53 15.34
N HIS A 848 -35.65 -36.80 15.31
CA HIS A 848 -35.22 -37.54 16.48
C HIS A 848 -33.74 -38.00 16.35
N PRO A 849 -32.99 -38.14 17.46
CA PRO A 849 -31.62 -38.64 17.41
C PRO A 849 -31.52 -40.01 16.73
N ILE A 850 -30.57 -40.13 15.79
CA ILE A 850 -30.33 -41.35 15.03
C ILE A 850 -29.12 -42.05 15.61
N THR A 851 -29.28 -43.29 16.04
CA THR A 851 -28.17 -44.13 16.55
C THR A 851 -27.76 -45.16 15.49
N ILE A 852 -26.44 -45.14 15.17
CA ILE A 852 -25.81 -46.17 14.34
C ILE A 852 -25.30 -47.26 15.24
N ASP A 853 -25.74 -48.47 14.98
CA ASP A 853 -25.33 -49.66 15.70
C ASP A 853 -24.89 -50.78 14.75
N TYR A 854 -24.18 -51.77 15.27
CA TYR A 854 -23.70 -52.89 14.51
C TYR A 854 -24.53 -54.16 14.86
N ASP A 855 -25.12 -54.74 13.83
CA ASP A 855 -25.84 -56.00 13.92
C ASP A 855 -24.90 -57.18 13.62
N LYS A 856 -24.59 -57.97 14.65
CA LYS A 856 -23.68 -59.11 14.53
C LYS A 856 -24.26 -60.30 13.72
N ASP A 857 -25.58 -60.47 13.69
CA ASP A 857 -26.21 -61.58 13.04
C ASP A 857 -26.23 -61.41 11.51
N ASP A 858 -26.43 -60.17 11.07
CA ASP A 858 -26.49 -59.77 9.65
C ASP A 858 -25.19 -59.14 9.11
N ASP A 859 -24.19 -59.01 9.95
CA ASP A 859 -22.91 -58.35 9.63
C ASP A 859 -23.08 -57.01 8.91
N ARG A 860 -23.90 -56.11 9.51
CA ARG A 860 -24.26 -54.84 8.90
C ARG A 860 -24.52 -53.72 9.93
N LEU A 861 -24.35 -52.48 9.49
CA LEU A 861 -24.77 -51.31 10.27
C LEU A 861 -26.31 -51.17 10.19
N ILE A 862 -26.92 -50.83 11.31
CA ILE A 862 -28.34 -50.50 11.43
C ILE A 862 -28.50 -49.08 11.97
N PHE A 863 -29.58 -48.43 11.52
CA PHE A 863 -29.89 -47.06 11.94
C PHE A 863 -31.23 -47.05 12.66
N ARG A 864 -31.28 -46.51 13.88
CA ARG A 864 -32.48 -46.49 14.71
C ARG A 864 -32.68 -45.11 15.31
N ASN A 865 -33.94 -44.66 15.43
CA ASN A 865 -34.27 -43.52 16.29
C ASN A 865 -34.40 -44.01 17.74
N ASN A 866 -33.80 -43.29 18.66
CA ASN A 866 -33.94 -43.56 20.12
C ASN A 866 -35.11 -42.77 20.68
#